data_d99465cf1046b2b2da422aff32eaecfd
#
_entry.id   d99465cf1046b2b2da422aff32eaecfd
#
_cell.length_a   1.000
_cell.length_b   1.000
_cell.length_c   1.000
_cell.angle_alpha   90.00
_cell.angle_beta   90.00
_cell.angle_gamma   90.00
#
_symmetry.space_group_name_H-M   'P 1'
#
loop_
_entity.id
_entity.type
_entity.pdbx_description
1 polymer ?
#
loop_
_entity_poly.entity_id
_entity_poly.type
_entity_poly.pdbx_seq_one_letter_code
_entity_poly.pdbx_strand_id
1 'polypeptide(L)'
;MCEIKITTSLFEAGLKCLTKCFLRSLGETGAGNAYADWVRAQAESCRSVGVKGLMARAAHDECIIGSPGTKNWKTAKWRLAVDLVASAQNLESNLHAVERVPSEGRGQTGQFIPIRFIFTNKLTRDDKLLLAFDALVLSEMLGRKVGLGKIIHGDDHATLKVKTPALAHEVWKLIGKITTLLSSPSPPDLVLNRHCTECEFQARCRQKAIEKDDLSLLSRMTEKERKKFNSNGIFTCTQLSYTFRPRRRPKWLAAKREKYHHSLKALAIRKQKIHIVGSPELKIDGTPVFLDVEGLPDRDFYYLIGVRIETAQGIVQHSLWADGANEEERIWADFLRILSGIENPVLIHYGSFETTFLARMCERYGEQPEGSAVAKAVESSVNLVSVVFGQIYFPTYSNGLKEIAGFLGFTWSDPTASGVRTIAWRNKWEAATTPSLKASILTYNAQDCEALALVASKVGELHKLSSDAEGSSQNSVVYTERLKRDHLYGFKRNAFAFPELDVINKAAYWDYQRERVYVKSNACLKSALRRPSRPRSGLSPNKTIECPSPHSCPKCASTKFFGHGKRSKIVLDLKFMRHGIKRWIIRYQFNRYKCQACGTTFFPGERGWTRSRFGPGIMAYSLYLDIELRIAQARVDHCLNKLFGLELAIGTTGHFKAKAAKLYQGTYDALVKRLCNGQLIHADETKISVEGKDGFVWVFANMEEVAYVYSETRHGSTPQTLLKDFTGVLVSDFYAAYDGIPCPQQKCLIHLIRDLNDAVLKCPYDEELKRLVKSFADLVKPMVETVDRHGLKSHFLKSISCP
;
A
#
# COMPACT_ATOMS: atom_id res chain seq x y z
N MET A 1 -17.15 -38.76 22.26
CA MET A 1 -16.95 -37.75 21.19
C MET A 1 -17.17 -38.50 19.90
N CYS A 2 -18.19 -38.18 19.07
CA CYS A 2 -18.34 -38.78 17.75
C CYS A 2 -17.05 -38.45 16.94
N GLU A 3 -16.42 -39.49 16.40
CA GLU A 3 -15.32 -39.32 15.46
C GLU A 3 -15.82 -38.49 14.27
N ILE A 4 -15.28 -37.31 14.08
CA ILE A 4 -15.65 -36.39 13.00
C ILE A 4 -15.06 -36.93 11.71
N LYS A 5 -15.91 -37.46 10.83
CA LYS A 5 -15.51 -37.95 9.50
C LYS A 5 -15.40 -36.80 8.51
N ILE A 6 -14.27 -36.72 7.81
CA ILE A 6 -14.06 -35.78 6.69
C ILE A 6 -14.51 -36.48 5.41
N THR A 7 -15.67 -36.07 4.91
CA THR A 7 -16.26 -36.56 3.67
C THR A 7 -15.77 -35.83 2.44
N THR A 8 -15.94 -36.38 1.23
CA THR A 8 -15.68 -35.68 -0.04
C THR A 8 -16.34 -34.31 -0.07
N SER A 9 -17.60 -34.19 0.40
CA SER A 9 -18.33 -32.92 0.43
C SER A 9 -17.70 -31.86 1.36
N LEU A 10 -17.18 -32.28 2.52
CA LEU A 10 -16.50 -31.41 3.46
C LEU A 10 -15.12 -31.00 2.93
N PHE A 11 -14.39 -31.91 2.30
CA PHE A 11 -13.11 -31.62 1.67
C PHE A 11 -13.26 -30.62 0.52
N GLU A 12 -14.24 -30.84 -0.37
CA GLU A 12 -14.58 -29.90 -1.44
C GLU A 12 -14.95 -28.50 -0.89
N ALA A 13 -15.77 -28.43 0.16
CA ALA A 13 -16.12 -27.19 0.81
C ALA A 13 -14.89 -26.52 1.41
N GLY A 14 -13.98 -27.28 2.01
CA GLY A 14 -12.72 -26.79 2.59
C GLY A 14 -11.76 -26.21 1.57
N LEU A 15 -11.72 -26.74 0.34
CA LEU A 15 -10.95 -26.17 -0.77
C LEU A 15 -11.40 -24.75 -1.11
N LYS A 16 -12.70 -24.48 -1.05
CA LYS A 16 -13.31 -23.20 -1.43
C LYS A 16 -13.39 -22.22 -0.26
N CYS A 17 -13.82 -22.71 0.94
CA CYS A 17 -14.07 -21.86 2.09
C CYS A 17 -14.20 -22.69 3.40
N LEU A 18 -13.43 -22.32 4.43
CA LEU A 18 -13.53 -22.98 5.74
C LEU A 18 -14.88 -22.74 6.43
N THR A 19 -15.48 -21.56 6.27
CA THR A 19 -16.82 -21.28 6.80
C THR A 19 -17.88 -22.17 6.12
N LYS A 20 -17.80 -22.38 4.80
CA LYS A 20 -18.66 -23.31 4.07
C LYS A 20 -18.48 -24.75 4.58
N CYS A 21 -17.24 -25.17 4.80
CA CYS A 21 -16.93 -26.49 5.35
C CYS A 21 -17.57 -26.68 6.74
N PHE A 22 -17.43 -25.69 7.61
CA PHE A 22 -18.00 -25.71 8.96
C PHE A 22 -19.55 -25.78 8.93
N LEU A 23 -20.20 -24.92 8.11
CA LEU A 23 -21.66 -24.90 8.00
C LEU A 23 -22.20 -26.25 7.46
N ARG A 24 -21.54 -26.83 6.47
CA ARG A 24 -21.90 -28.18 5.97
C ARG A 24 -21.70 -29.27 7.02
N SER A 25 -20.68 -29.17 7.88
CA SER A 25 -20.47 -30.16 8.95
C SER A 25 -21.56 -30.14 10.02
N LEU A 26 -22.24 -29.00 10.17
CA LEU A 26 -23.42 -28.86 11.05
C LEU A 26 -24.73 -29.32 10.38
N GLY A 27 -24.67 -29.80 9.15
CA GLY A 27 -25.88 -30.21 8.38
C GLY A 27 -26.68 -29.00 7.87
N GLU A 28 -26.12 -27.78 7.91
CA GLU A 28 -26.83 -26.62 7.43
C GLU A 28 -26.95 -26.63 5.89
N THR A 29 -28.15 -26.38 5.41
CA THR A 29 -28.47 -26.24 3.99
C THR A 29 -28.53 -24.77 3.66
N GLY A 30 -27.74 -24.34 2.68
CA GLY A 30 -27.84 -22.98 2.16
C GLY A 30 -29.04 -22.83 1.22
N ALA A 31 -29.65 -21.65 1.19
CA ALA A 31 -30.78 -21.36 0.32
C ALA A 31 -30.50 -20.16 -0.58
N GLY A 32 -31.06 -20.17 -1.79
CA GLY A 32 -31.21 -18.96 -2.60
C GLY A 32 -30.08 -18.64 -3.59
N ASN A 33 -29.14 -19.56 -3.88
CA ASN A 33 -28.21 -19.40 -5.00
C ASN A 33 -28.55 -20.36 -6.14
N ALA A 34 -29.33 -19.87 -7.10
CA ALA A 34 -29.77 -20.64 -8.25
C ALA A 34 -28.62 -21.22 -9.10
N TYR A 35 -27.48 -20.58 -9.12
CA TYR A 35 -26.27 -21.07 -9.79
C TYR A 35 -25.64 -22.27 -9.03
N ALA A 36 -25.55 -22.21 -7.70
CA ALA A 36 -25.07 -23.33 -6.91
C ALA A 36 -25.95 -24.56 -7.06
N ASP A 37 -27.26 -24.40 -7.14
CA ASP A 37 -28.23 -25.49 -7.35
C ASP A 37 -28.07 -26.06 -8.76
N TRP A 38 -27.90 -25.22 -9.77
CA TRP A 38 -27.67 -25.65 -11.14
C TRP A 38 -26.33 -26.42 -11.24
N VAL A 39 -25.23 -25.96 -10.67
CA VAL A 39 -23.94 -26.66 -10.65
C VAL A 39 -24.06 -28.04 -10.02
N ARG A 40 -24.80 -28.16 -8.91
CA ARG A 40 -25.03 -29.42 -8.25
C ARG A 40 -25.81 -30.41 -9.14
N ALA A 41 -26.87 -29.91 -9.80
CA ALA A 41 -27.66 -30.71 -10.72
C ALA A 41 -26.84 -31.17 -11.95
N GLN A 42 -26.00 -30.31 -12.51
CA GLN A 42 -25.12 -30.62 -13.63
C GLN A 42 -24.04 -31.65 -13.23
N ALA A 43 -23.44 -31.51 -12.05
CA ALA A 43 -22.44 -32.43 -11.55
C ALA A 43 -23.04 -33.86 -11.35
N GLU A 44 -24.24 -33.93 -10.81
CA GLU A 44 -24.93 -35.24 -10.63
C GLU A 44 -25.39 -35.85 -11.96
N SER A 45 -25.88 -35.04 -12.90
CA SER A 45 -26.21 -35.50 -14.24
C SER A 45 -24.99 -36.05 -14.97
N CYS A 46 -23.88 -35.31 -14.98
CA CYS A 46 -22.62 -35.71 -15.61
C CYS A 46 -22.09 -37.03 -14.98
N ARG A 47 -22.13 -37.15 -13.64
CA ARG A 47 -21.77 -38.38 -12.95
C ARG A 47 -22.63 -39.54 -13.38
N SER A 48 -23.95 -39.39 -13.39
CA SER A 48 -24.91 -40.45 -13.76
C SER A 48 -24.70 -40.93 -15.20
N VAL A 49 -24.55 -39.97 -16.15
CA VAL A 49 -24.29 -40.31 -17.55
C VAL A 49 -22.93 -40.98 -17.72
N GLY A 50 -21.88 -40.44 -17.06
CA GLY A 50 -20.54 -40.99 -17.13
C GLY A 50 -20.44 -42.41 -16.58
N VAL A 51 -21.08 -42.67 -15.44
CA VAL A 51 -21.15 -44.01 -14.83
C VAL A 51 -21.83 -44.98 -15.79
N LYS A 52 -23.00 -44.63 -16.34
CA LYS A 52 -23.72 -45.48 -17.34
C LYS A 52 -22.84 -45.75 -18.58
N GLY A 53 -22.13 -44.77 -19.07
CA GLY A 53 -21.21 -44.88 -20.20
C GLY A 53 -20.02 -45.82 -19.94
N LEU A 54 -19.48 -45.84 -18.73
CA LEU A 54 -18.43 -46.78 -18.32
C LEU A 54 -18.97 -48.19 -18.20
N MET A 55 -20.14 -48.36 -17.59
CA MET A 55 -20.78 -49.65 -17.44
C MET A 55 -21.13 -50.28 -18.79
N ALA A 56 -21.60 -49.51 -19.76
CA ALA A 56 -21.92 -49.99 -21.10
C ALA A 56 -20.70 -50.50 -21.90
N ARG A 57 -19.47 -50.07 -21.50
CA ARG A 57 -18.21 -50.50 -22.14
C ARG A 57 -17.54 -51.68 -21.46
N ALA A 58 -18.00 -52.08 -20.28
CA ALA A 58 -17.45 -53.20 -19.53
C ALA A 58 -18.38 -54.41 -19.61
N ALA A 59 -17.83 -55.62 -19.54
CA ALA A 59 -18.68 -56.84 -19.49
C ALA A 59 -19.52 -56.87 -18.19
N HIS A 60 -20.75 -57.34 -18.26
CA HIS A 60 -21.70 -57.28 -17.16
C HIS A 60 -21.20 -58.00 -15.90
N ASP A 61 -20.46 -59.10 -16.06
CA ASP A 61 -19.83 -59.89 -15.01
C ASP A 61 -18.56 -59.27 -14.42
N GLU A 62 -17.98 -58.24 -15.08
CA GLU A 62 -16.81 -57.48 -14.62
C GLU A 62 -17.16 -56.17 -13.90
N CYS A 63 -18.45 -55.81 -13.78
CA CYS A 63 -18.95 -54.61 -13.14
C CYS A 63 -19.56 -54.86 -11.78
N ILE A 64 -19.29 -53.96 -10.81
CA ILE A 64 -19.93 -53.95 -9.49
C ILE A 64 -20.52 -52.56 -9.21
N ILE A 65 -21.74 -52.52 -8.67
CA ILE A 65 -22.37 -51.29 -8.18
C ILE A 65 -22.27 -51.29 -6.65
N GLY A 66 -21.81 -50.18 -6.09
CA GLY A 66 -21.62 -50.06 -4.65
C GLY A 66 -20.27 -50.55 -4.15
N SER A 67 -20.06 -50.47 -2.84
CA SER A 67 -18.77 -50.80 -2.20
C SER A 67 -18.62 -52.31 -2.04
N PRO A 68 -17.61 -52.94 -2.69
CA PRO A 68 -17.28 -54.36 -2.43
C PRO A 68 -16.85 -54.50 -0.97
N GLY A 69 -17.25 -55.59 -0.33
CA GLY A 69 -16.81 -55.92 1.03
C GLY A 69 -15.28 -55.94 1.13
N THR A 70 -14.72 -55.54 2.27
CA THR A 70 -13.27 -55.35 2.48
C THR A 70 -12.39 -56.54 2.11
N LYS A 71 -12.88 -57.77 2.23
CA LYS A 71 -12.19 -59.01 1.80
C LYS A 71 -12.13 -59.14 0.27
N ASN A 72 -13.10 -58.59 -0.46
CA ASN A 72 -13.22 -58.74 -1.91
C ASN A 72 -12.33 -57.80 -2.74
N TRP A 73 -11.69 -56.80 -2.14
CA TRP A 73 -10.78 -55.94 -2.86
C TRP A 73 -9.46 -56.63 -3.26
N LYS A 74 -8.93 -57.53 -2.43
CA LYS A 74 -7.68 -58.24 -2.69
C LYS A 74 -7.87 -59.39 -3.69
N THR A 75 -9.01 -60.04 -3.70
CA THR A 75 -9.36 -61.18 -4.56
C THR A 75 -10.30 -60.79 -5.70
N ALA A 76 -10.43 -59.50 -5.97
CA ALA A 76 -11.38 -58.98 -6.93
C ALA A 76 -11.22 -59.56 -8.34
N LYS A 77 -12.30 -60.09 -8.91
CA LYS A 77 -12.41 -60.49 -10.32
C LYS A 77 -12.96 -59.33 -11.19
N TRP A 78 -13.63 -58.36 -10.57
CA TRP A 78 -14.20 -57.20 -11.27
C TRP A 78 -13.13 -56.27 -11.84
N ARG A 79 -13.45 -55.61 -12.95
CA ARG A 79 -12.61 -54.59 -13.60
C ARG A 79 -13.07 -53.17 -13.33
N LEU A 80 -14.37 -52.96 -13.10
CA LEU A 80 -14.98 -51.69 -12.84
C LEU A 80 -15.90 -51.75 -11.62
N ALA A 81 -15.72 -50.85 -10.67
CA ALA A 81 -16.67 -50.64 -9.59
C ALA A 81 -17.19 -49.20 -9.66
N VAL A 82 -18.50 -48.98 -9.51
CA VAL A 82 -19.15 -47.68 -9.63
C VAL A 82 -19.96 -47.34 -8.38
N ASP A 83 -20.09 -46.03 -8.09
CA ASP A 83 -20.87 -45.53 -6.96
C ASP A 83 -20.48 -46.14 -5.61
N LEU A 84 -19.21 -46.07 -5.29
CA LEU A 84 -18.67 -46.75 -4.09
C LEU A 84 -18.19 -45.71 -3.03
N VAL A 85 -18.27 -46.11 -1.78
CA VAL A 85 -17.77 -45.38 -0.64
C VAL A 85 -16.50 -46.05 -0.14
N ALA A 86 -15.40 -45.30 -0.15
CA ALA A 86 -14.15 -45.68 0.50
C ALA A 86 -14.08 -45.02 1.87
N SER A 87 -13.77 -45.78 2.91
CA SER A 87 -13.58 -45.23 4.27
C SER A 87 -12.29 -45.75 4.88
N ALA A 88 -11.51 -44.85 5.45
CA ALA A 88 -10.29 -45.15 6.16
C ALA A 88 -10.11 -44.19 7.34
N GLN A 89 -10.02 -44.71 8.57
CA GLN A 89 -9.95 -43.90 9.77
C GLN A 89 -11.08 -42.85 9.82
N ASN A 90 -10.74 -41.56 9.88
CA ASN A 90 -11.67 -40.45 9.90
C ASN A 90 -11.96 -39.85 8.51
N LEU A 91 -11.54 -40.50 7.43
CA LEU A 91 -11.74 -40.05 6.05
C LEU A 91 -12.76 -40.93 5.33
N GLU A 92 -13.60 -40.29 4.52
CA GLU A 92 -14.60 -40.96 3.70
C GLU A 92 -14.69 -40.30 2.33
N SER A 93 -14.57 -41.11 1.27
CA SER A 93 -14.66 -40.61 -0.10
C SER A 93 -15.77 -41.34 -0.86
N ASN A 94 -16.65 -40.55 -1.48
CA ASN A 94 -17.63 -40.98 -2.45
C ASN A 94 -16.98 -41.03 -3.84
N LEU A 95 -16.55 -42.22 -4.24
CA LEU A 95 -15.88 -42.47 -5.52
C LEU A 95 -16.91 -42.65 -6.61
N HIS A 96 -16.81 -41.93 -7.72
CA HIS A 96 -17.73 -42.10 -8.86
C HIS A 96 -17.51 -43.44 -9.54
N ALA A 97 -16.24 -43.82 -9.77
CA ALA A 97 -15.86 -45.14 -10.24
C ALA A 97 -14.43 -45.51 -9.85
N VAL A 98 -14.11 -46.78 -9.80
CA VAL A 98 -12.75 -47.32 -9.67
C VAL A 98 -12.51 -48.35 -10.73
N GLU A 99 -11.52 -48.15 -11.56
CA GLU A 99 -11.03 -49.11 -12.52
C GLU A 99 -9.93 -49.98 -11.90
N ARG A 100 -10.02 -51.29 -12.04
CA ARG A 100 -8.96 -52.20 -11.66
C ARG A 100 -8.22 -52.65 -12.91
N VAL A 101 -6.93 -52.35 -12.99
CA VAL A 101 -6.02 -52.80 -14.03
C VAL A 101 -5.31 -54.04 -13.50
N PRO A 102 -5.48 -55.22 -14.13
CA PRO A 102 -4.76 -56.42 -13.74
C PRO A 102 -3.25 -56.23 -13.89
N SER A 103 -2.48 -56.96 -13.13
CA SER A 103 -1.03 -56.95 -13.25
C SER A 103 -0.58 -57.80 -14.45
N GLU A 104 0.36 -57.35 -15.24
CA GLU A 104 0.93 -58.09 -16.37
C GLU A 104 2.06 -59.04 -15.98
N GLY A 105 2.44 -59.15 -14.70
CA GLY A 105 3.53 -60.02 -14.22
C GLY A 105 3.24 -60.86 -12.98
N ARG A 106 3.85 -62.07 -12.90
CA ARG A 106 3.79 -62.90 -11.69
C ARG A 106 4.36 -62.17 -10.48
N GLY A 107 3.53 -61.95 -9.43
CA GLY A 107 3.97 -61.29 -8.19
C GLY A 107 3.66 -59.78 -8.09
N GLN A 108 3.21 -59.13 -9.16
CA GLN A 108 2.72 -57.74 -9.08
C GLN A 108 1.23 -57.73 -8.79
N THR A 109 0.79 -56.84 -7.89
CA THR A 109 -0.62 -56.63 -7.55
C THR A 109 -1.30 -55.69 -8.50
N GLY A 110 -2.52 -55.95 -8.96
CA GLY A 110 -3.31 -55.10 -9.83
C GLY A 110 -3.46 -53.68 -9.29
N GLN A 111 -3.50 -52.65 -10.15
CA GLN A 111 -3.66 -51.23 -9.78
C GLN A 111 -5.15 -50.88 -9.70
N PHE A 112 -5.48 -50.00 -8.73
CA PHE A 112 -6.80 -49.42 -8.61
C PHE A 112 -6.72 -47.96 -8.96
N ILE A 113 -7.51 -47.49 -9.93
CA ILE A 113 -7.47 -46.14 -10.48
C ILE A 113 -8.84 -45.50 -10.21
N PRO A 114 -8.93 -44.54 -9.27
CA PRO A 114 -10.16 -43.79 -9.06
C PRO A 114 -10.46 -42.92 -10.28
N ILE A 115 -11.74 -42.85 -10.64
CA ILE A 115 -12.26 -42.04 -11.76
C ILE A 115 -13.26 -41.04 -11.21
N ARG A 116 -13.09 -39.75 -11.59
CA ARG A 116 -14.03 -38.67 -11.26
C ARG A 116 -14.60 -38.06 -12.53
N PHE A 117 -15.91 -37.85 -12.55
CA PHE A 117 -16.60 -37.15 -13.63
C PHE A 117 -16.73 -35.66 -13.27
N ILE A 118 -16.44 -34.77 -14.21
CA ILE A 118 -16.53 -33.34 -14.07
C ILE A 118 -17.21 -32.78 -15.33
N PHE A 119 -18.28 -32.01 -15.15
CA PHE A 119 -19.09 -31.55 -16.28
C PHE A 119 -18.43 -30.39 -17.05
N THR A 120 -17.45 -29.67 -16.47
CA THR A 120 -16.79 -28.52 -17.11
C THR A 120 -15.70 -28.97 -18.09
N ASN A 121 -15.54 -28.18 -19.17
CA ASN A 121 -14.47 -28.42 -20.16
C ASN A 121 -13.10 -28.06 -19.62
N LYS A 122 -13.03 -26.99 -18.78
CA LYS A 122 -11.79 -26.50 -18.18
C LYS A 122 -11.61 -27.03 -16.75
N LEU A 123 -10.56 -27.82 -16.57
CA LEU A 123 -10.22 -28.36 -15.24
C LEU A 123 -9.41 -27.40 -14.40
N THR A 124 -9.78 -27.32 -13.13
CA THR A 124 -9.08 -26.49 -12.13
C THR A 124 -8.08 -27.32 -11.31
N ARG A 125 -7.26 -26.64 -10.48
CA ARG A 125 -6.41 -27.34 -9.51
C ARG A 125 -7.23 -28.05 -8.44
N ASP A 126 -8.37 -27.48 -8.04
CA ASP A 126 -9.27 -28.06 -7.03
C ASP A 126 -9.83 -29.40 -7.48
N ASP A 127 -10.16 -29.58 -8.77
CA ASP A 127 -10.63 -30.88 -9.33
C ASP A 127 -9.56 -31.97 -9.21
N LYS A 128 -8.28 -31.61 -9.45
CA LYS A 128 -7.16 -32.55 -9.29
C LYS A 128 -6.91 -32.87 -7.82
N LEU A 129 -7.10 -31.93 -6.89
CA LEU A 129 -7.00 -32.16 -5.45
C LEU A 129 -8.12 -33.04 -4.92
N LEU A 130 -9.34 -32.87 -5.45
CA LEU A 130 -10.47 -33.80 -5.13
C LEU A 130 -10.18 -35.25 -5.57
N LEU A 131 -9.67 -35.44 -6.79
CA LEU A 131 -9.25 -36.78 -7.23
C LEU A 131 -8.08 -37.31 -6.40
N ALA A 132 -7.15 -36.45 -5.98
CA ALA A 132 -6.05 -36.88 -5.12
C ALA A 132 -6.51 -37.23 -3.71
N PHE A 133 -7.57 -36.58 -3.19
CA PHE A 133 -8.26 -37.00 -1.95
C PHE A 133 -8.90 -38.39 -2.11
N ASP A 134 -9.60 -38.61 -3.21
CA ASP A 134 -10.18 -39.96 -3.52
C ASP A 134 -9.10 -41.05 -3.52
N ALA A 135 -7.99 -40.78 -4.20
CA ALA A 135 -6.85 -41.68 -4.27
C ALA A 135 -6.17 -41.91 -2.91
N LEU A 136 -6.10 -40.88 -2.08
CA LEU A 136 -5.55 -40.97 -0.73
C LEU A 136 -6.42 -41.88 0.15
N VAL A 137 -7.74 -41.63 0.22
CA VAL A 137 -8.66 -42.44 1.02
C VAL A 137 -8.65 -43.90 0.55
N LEU A 138 -8.63 -44.12 -0.76
CA LEU A 138 -8.52 -45.46 -1.35
C LEU A 138 -7.17 -46.10 -0.99
N SER A 139 -6.07 -45.35 -0.98
CA SER A 139 -4.75 -45.87 -0.58
C SER A 139 -4.72 -46.33 0.87
N GLU A 140 -5.26 -45.52 1.78
CA GLU A 140 -5.36 -45.85 3.20
C GLU A 140 -6.23 -47.06 3.45
N MET A 141 -7.39 -47.13 2.78
CA MET A 141 -8.30 -48.30 2.88
C MET A 141 -7.65 -49.58 2.38
N LEU A 142 -6.89 -49.51 1.30
CA LEU A 142 -6.23 -50.70 0.69
C LEU A 142 -4.89 -51.06 1.34
N GLY A 143 -4.30 -50.15 2.15
CA GLY A 143 -2.97 -50.33 2.71
C GLY A 143 -1.83 -50.27 1.66
N ARG A 144 -2.09 -49.63 0.50
CA ARG A 144 -1.12 -49.53 -0.60
C ARG A 144 -1.31 -48.24 -1.42
N LYS A 145 -0.25 -47.73 -2.03
CA LYS A 145 -0.28 -46.52 -2.83
C LYS A 145 -1.13 -46.63 -4.08
N VAL A 146 -2.06 -45.71 -4.26
CA VAL A 146 -2.79 -45.41 -5.49
C VAL A 146 -2.09 -44.23 -6.19
N GLY A 147 -1.26 -44.52 -7.18
CA GLY A 147 -0.37 -43.55 -7.80
C GLY A 147 -0.96 -42.78 -8.98
N LEU A 148 -2.11 -43.25 -9.50
CA LEU A 148 -2.75 -42.70 -10.68
C LEU A 148 -4.26 -42.57 -10.45
N GLY A 149 -4.84 -41.46 -10.93
CA GLY A 149 -6.28 -41.27 -11.03
C GLY A 149 -6.65 -40.71 -12.42
N LYS A 150 -7.94 -40.81 -12.78
CA LYS A 150 -8.49 -40.33 -14.06
C LYS A 150 -9.58 -39.27 -13.79
N ILE A 151 -9.59 -38.19 -14.51
CA ILE A 151 -10.72 -37.27 -14.62
C ILE A 151 -11.30 -37.41 -16.02
N ILE A 152 -12.59 -37.68 -16.10
CA ILE A 152 -13.34 -37.63 -17.37
C ILE A 152 -14.19 -36.38 -17.33
N HIS A 153 -13.95 -35.47 -18.29
CA HIS A 153 -14.51 -34.11 -18.20
C HIS A 153 -15.00 -33.57 -19.53
N GLY A 154 -15.85 -32.56 -19.44
CA GLY A 154 -16.33 -31.78 -20.56
C GLY A 154 -17.34 -32.47 -21.43
N ASP A 155 -17.80 -31.78 -22.44
CA ASP A 155 -18.81 -32.24 -23.40
C ASP A 155 -18.29 -33.41 -24.25
N ASP A 156 -16.99 -33.46 -24.55
CA ASP A 156 -16.31 -34.51 -25.33
C ASP A 156 -15.88 -35.71 -24.47
N HIS A 157 -16.18 -35.76 -23.19
CA HIS A 157 -15.74 -36.77 -22.24
C HIS A 157 -14.22 -37.06 -22.30
N ALA A 158 -13.43 -35.99 -22.44
CA ALA A 158 -11.99 -36.11 -22.48
C ALA A 158 -11.41 -36.69 -21.18
N THR A 159 -10.38 -37.54 -21.31
CA THR A 159 -9.78 -38.21 -20.14
C THR A 159 -8.42 -37.64 -19.80
N LEU A 160 -8.29 -37.07 -18.60
CA LEU A 160 -7.02 -36.62 -18.04
C LEU A 160 -6.49 -37.60 -16.99
N LYS A 161 -5.27 -38.10 -17.18
CA LYS A 161 -4.55 -38.91 -16.18
C LYS A 161 -3.80 -38.02 -15.22
N VAL A 162 -3.98 -38.21 -13.91
CA VAL A 162 -3.37 -37.38 -12.85
C VAL A 162 -2.47 -38.22 -11.96
N LYS A 163 -1.22 -37.82 -11.76
CA LYS A 163 -0.29 -38.45 -10.80
C LYS A 163 -0.63 -37.92 -9.39
N THR A 164 -1.35 -38.70 -8.60
CA THR A 164 -1.90 -38.32 -7.30
C THR A 164 -0.87 -38.15 -6.20
N PRO A 165 0.29 -38.86 -6.16
CA PRO A 165 1.32 -38.62 -5.13
C PRO A 165 1.91 -37.20 -5.12
N ALA A 166 1.96 -36.55 -6.27
CA ALA A 166 2.48 -35.16 -6.36
C ALA A 166 1.59 -34.15 -5.61
N LEU A 167 0.31 -34.48 -5.37
CA LEU A 167 -0.67 -33.62 -4.70
C LEU A 167 -0.91 -34.04 -3.23
N ALA A 168 -0.39 -35.18 -2.80
CA ALA A 168 -0.68 -35.76 -1.49
C ALA A 168 -0.34 -34.80 -0.33
N HIS A 169 0.76 -34.05 -0.41
CA HIS A 169 1.15 -33.08 0.62
C HIS A 169 0.10 -31.97 0.80
N GLU A 170 -0.45 -31.46 -0.28
CA GLU A 170 -1.50 -30.42 -0.22
C GLU A 170 -2.81 -30.97 0.33
N VAL A 171 -3.16 -32.18 -0.05
CA VAL A 171 -4.35 -32.88 0.47
C VAL A 171 -4.24 -33.06 1.98
N TRP A 172 -3.11 -33.60 2.48
CA TRP A 172 -2.87 -33.75 3.92
C TRP A 172 -2.89 -32.43 4.67
N LYS A 173 -2.30 -31.38 4.10
CA LYS A 173 -2.33 -30.05 4.69
C LYS A 173 -3.76 -29.50 4.85
N LEU A 174 -4.62 -29.74 3.86
CA LEU A 174 -6.02 -29.33 3.94
C LEU A 174 -6.80 -30.19 4.94
N ILE A 175 -6.59 -31.52 4.93
CA ILE A 175 -7.18 -32.43 5.93
C ILE A 175 -6.85 -31.96 7.34
N GLY A 176 -5.57 -31.62 7.63
CA GLY A 176 -5.16 -31.10 8.93
C GLY A 176 -5.89 -29.81 9.32
N LYS A 177 -6.09 -28.89 8.37
CA LYS A 177 -6.88 -27.67 8.61
C LYS A 177 -8.35 -27.96 8.90
N ILE A 178 -8.96 -28.88 8.15
CA ILE A 178 -10.36 -29.28 8.35
C ILE A 178 -10.51 -30.00 9.69
N THR A 179 -9.60 -30.91 10.04
CA THR A 179 -9.61 -31.59 11.36
C THR A 179 -9.55 -30.57 12.51
N THR A 180 -8.61 -29.62 12.43
CA THR A 180 -8.50 -28.54 13.44
C THR A 180 -9.79 -27.70 13.52
N LEU A 181 -10.37 -27.36 12.37
CA LEU A 181 -11.62 -26.60 12.29
C LEU A 181 -12.77 -27.35 12.95
N LEU A 182 -12.96 -28.61 12.62
CA LEU A 182 -14.08 -29.43 13.11
C LEU A 182 -13.92 -29.85 14.57
N SER A 183 -12.69 -29.84 15.10
CA SER A 183 -12.43 -30.06 16.53
C SER A 183 -12.67 -28.79 17.38
N SER A 184 -12.83 -27.63 16.76
CA SER A 184 -13.10 -26.35 17.46
C SER A 184 -14.60 -26.22 17.74
N PRO A 185 -15.00 -25.82 18.96
CA PRO A 185 -16.40 -25.53 19.29
C PRO A 185 -16.92 -24.22 18.69
N SER A 186 -16.03 -23.36 18.21
CA SER A 186 -16.37 -22.07 17.63
C SER A 186 -16.27 -22.05 16.10
N PRO A 187 -17.17 -21.35 15.41
CA PRO A 187 -17.08 -21.19 13.96
C PRO A 187 -15.77 -20.45 13.59
N PRO A 188 -15.24 -20.73 12.40
CA PRO A 188 -14.07 -20.00 11.90
C PRO A 188 -14.41 -18.54 11.65
N ASP A 189 -13.37 -17.69 11.62
CA ASP A 189 -13.53 -16.31 11.18
C ASP A 189 -14.18 -16.24 9.81
N LEU A 190 -15.26 -15.47 9.73
CA LEU A 190 -15.95 -15.24 8.47
C LEU A 190 -15.06 -14.39 7.54
N VAL A 191 -14.75 -14.93 6.37
CA VAL A 191 -13.98 -14.24 5.34
C VAL A 191 -14.65 -14.41 3.99
N LEU A 192 -15.14 -13.32 3.42
CA LEU A 192 -15.64 -13.33 2.04
C LEU A 192 -14.47 -13.50 1.07
N ASN A 193 -14.66 -14.35 0.07
CA ASN A 193 -13.66 -14.64 -0.95
C ASN A 193 -14.29 -14.77 -2.35
N ARG A 194 -13.48 -15.05 -3.38
CA ARG A 194 -13.92 -15.15 -4.77
C ARG A 194 -14.99 -16.25 -5.03
N HIS A 195 -15.05 -17.27 -4.18
CA HIS A 195 -16.02 -18.38 -4.32
C HIS A 195 -17.39 -18.04 -3.73
N CYS A 196 -17.55 -16.89 -3.07
CA CYS A 196 -18.83 -16.51 -2.47
C CYS A 196 -19.94 -16.29 -3.50
N THR A 197 -19.60 -15.85 -4.73
CA THR A 197 -20.58 -15.67 -5.81
C THR A 197 -21.27 -16.95 -6.25
N GLU A 198 -20.61 -18.07 -6.06
CA GLU A 198 -21.07 -19.43 -6.41
C GLU A 198 -21.54 -20.24 -5.19
N CYS A 199 -21.65 -19.59 -4.02
CA CYS A 199 -21.86 -20.31 -2.76
C CYS A 199 -23.31 -20.24 -2.31
N GLU A 200 -23.86 -21.36 -1.87
CA GLU A 200 -25.20 -21.49 -1.30
C GLU A 200 -25.41 -20.66 -0.03
N PHE A 201 -24.33 -20.29 0.69
CA PHE A 201 -24.36 -19.48 1.91
C PHE A 201 -24.06 -18.01 1.66
N GLN A 202 -23.98 -17.55 0.40
CA GLN A 202 -23.55 -16.19 0.05
C GLN A 202 -24.31 -15.10 0.79
N ALA A 203 -25.65 -15.14 0.73
CA ALA A 203 -26.50 -14.08 1.32
C ALA A 203 -26.27 -13.98 2.84
N ARG A 204 -26.30 -15.11 3.55
CA ARG A 204 -26.05 -15.18 4.99
C ARG A 204 -24.66 -14.67 5.37
N CYS A 205 -23.63 -15.10 4.65
CA CYS A 205 -22.25 -14.70 4.94
C CYS A 205 -22.04 -13.19 4.68
N ARG A 206 -22.60 -12.67 3.58
CA ARG A 206 -22.54 -11.25 3.26
C ARG A 206 -23.25 -10.39 4.32
N GLN A 207 -24.43 -10.82 4.74
CA GLN A 207 -25.19 -10.13 5.79
C GLN A 207 -24.41 -10.09 7.10
N LYS A 208 -23.87 -11.20 7.55
CA LYS A 208 -23.02 -11.26 8.76
C LYS A 208 -21.74 -10.42 8.64
N ALA A 209 -21.14 -10.36 7.45
CA ALA A 209 -19.98 -9.52 7.22
C ALA A 209 -20.35 -8.02 7.31
N ILE A 210 -21.52 -7.62 6.80
CA ILE A 210 -22.04 -6.25 6.90
C ILE A 210 -22.30 -5.90 8.36
N GLU A 211 -22.98 -6.78 9.12
CA GLU A 211 -23.25 -6.56 10.55
C GLU A 211 -21.97 -6.41 11.37
N LYS A 212 -20.91 -7.12 11.03
CA LYS A 212 -19.61 -7.03 11.67
C LYS A 212 -18.70 -5.94 11.10
N ASP A 213 -19.12 -5.25 10.03
CA ASP A 213 -18.29 -4.28 9.30
C ASP A 213 -16.93 -4.86 8.89
N ASP A 214 -16.92 -6.13 8.45
CA ASP A 214 -15.70 -6.92 8.23
C ASP A 214 -14.88 -6.40 7.04
N LEU A 215 -13.56 -6.40 7.17
CA LEU A 215 -12.63 -5.96 6.12
C LEU A 215 -12.75 -6.74 4.81
N SER A 216 -13.22 -8.00 4.86
CA SER A 216 -13.43 -8.82 3.65
C SER A 216 -14.59 -8.36 2.75
N LEU A 217 -15.40 -7.40 3.19
CA LEU A 217 -16.38 -6.71 2.35
C LEU A 217 -15.70 -5.91 1.24
N LEU A 218 -14.51 -5.34 1.52
CA LEU A 218 -13.77 -4.55 0.55
C LEU A 218 -13.22 -5.46 -0.55
N SER A 219 -13.66 -5.22 -1.77
CA SER A 219 -13.18 -5.98 -2.92
C SER A 219 -11.65 -5.87 -3.05
N ARG A 220 -11.00 -6.96 -3.51
CA ARG A 220 -9.54 -7.07 -3.66
C ARG A 220 -8.73 -7.00 -2.35
N MET A 221 -9.37 -7.01 -1.19
CA MET A 221 -8.69 -7.20 0.09
C MET A 221 -8.14 -8.62 0.16
N THR A 222 -6.83 -8.75 0.09
CA THR A 222 -6.17 -10.07 0.17
C THR A 222 -6.13 -10.59 1.61
N GLU A 223 -6.09 -11.89 1.78
CA GLU A 223 -5.93 -12.51 3.11
C GLU A 223 -4.67 -12.01 3.84
N LYS A 224 -3.58 -11.79 3.09
CA LYS A 224 -2.33 -11.25 3.63
C LYS A 224 -2.49 -9.83 4.15
N GLU A 225 -3.18 -8.96 3.41
CA GLU A 225 -3.45 -7.58 3.83
C GLU A 225 -4.39 -7.56 5.04
N ARG A 226 -5.45 -8.37 5.03
CA ARG A 226 -6.37 -8.50 6.16
C ARG A 226 -5.63 -8.93 7.43
N LYS A 227 -4.80 -9.97 7.36
CA LYS A 227 -3.97 -10.40 8.49
C LYS A 227 -3.03 -9.31 8.98
N LYS A 228 -2.45 -8.51 8.07
CA LYS A 228 -1.62 -7.37 8.42
C LYS A 228 -2.42 -6.27 9.14
N PHE A 229 -3.64 -5.97 8.70
CA PHE A 229 -4.50 -5.01 9.39
C PHE A 229 -4.92 -5.53 10.77
N ASN A 230 -5.33 -6.80 10.88
CA ASN A 230 -5.72 -7.41 12.15
C ASN A 230 -4.55 -7.41 13.16
N SER A 231 -3.31 -7.68 12.74
CA SER A 231 -2.12 -7.60 13.61
C SER A 231 -1.84 -6.18 14.11
N ASN A 232 -2.35 -5.16 13.42
CA ASN A 232 -2.28 -3.76 13.82
C ASN A 232 -3.53 -3.28 14.58
N GLY A 233 -4.42 -4.20 14.99
CA GLY A 233 -5.65 -3.88 15.73
C GLY A 233 -6.78 -3.28 14.88
N ILE A 234 -6.71 -3.42 13.55
CA ILE A 234 -7.73 -2.93 12.61
C ILE A 234 -8.52 -4.12 12.09
N PHE A 235 -9.77 -4.27 12.53
CA PHE A 235 -10.63 -5.41 12.23
C PHE A 235 -11.83 -5.04 11.34
N THR A 236 -12.23 -3.75 11.31
CA THR A 236 -13.44 -3.29 10.62
C THR A 236 -13.13 -2.26 9.52
N CYS A 237 -14.03 -2.14 8.53
CA CYS A 237 -13.96 -1.11 7.50
C CYS A 237 -13.99 0.29 8.12
N THR A 238 -14.82 0.50 9.15
CA THR A 238 -14.88 1.77 9.87
C THR A 238 -13.55 2.12 10.51
N GLN A 239 -12.90 1.17 11.23
CA GLN A 239 -11.57 1.39 11.79
C GLN A 239 -10.53 1.71 10.72
N LEU A 240 -10.55 0.95 9.61
CA LEU A 240 -9.64 1.17 8.47
C LEU A 240 -9.83 2.57 7.87
N SER A 241 -11.05 3.08 7.83
CA SER A 241 -11.37 4.41 7.28
C SER A 241 -10.67 5.57 8.01
N TYR A 242 -10.39 5.40 9.30
CA TYR A 242 -9.66 6.40 10.10
C TYR A 242 -8.15 6.38 9.85
N THR A 243 -7.64 5.38 9.17
CA THR A 243 -6.20 5.28 8.86
C THR A 243 -5.80 6.01 7.60
N PHE A 244 -6.76 6.44 6.78
CA PHE A 244 -6.45 7.19 5.56
C PHE A 244 -5.78 8.53 5.90
N ARG A 245 -4.67 8.81 5.20
CA ARG A 245 -3.93 10.07 5.30
C ARG A 245 -3.66 10.60 3.91
N PRO A 246 -4.15 11.81 3.57
CA PRO A 246 -3.85 12.42 2.28
C PRO A 246 -2.35 12.69 2.17
N ARG A 247 -1.74 12.27 1.07
CA ARG A 247 -0.32 12.49 0.79
C ARG A 247 -0.13 13.60 -0.23
N ARG A 248 0.88 14.43 -0.05
CA ARG A 248 1.35 15.34 -1.11
C ARG A 248 2.09 14.52 -2.15
N ARG A 249 1.63 14.54 -3.39
CA ARG A 249 2.38 13.96 -4.50
C ARG A 249 3.34 15.01 -5.03
N PRO A 250 4.63 14.67 -5.20
CA PRO A 250 5.54 15.51 -5.96
C PRO A 250 5.01 15.68 -7.39
N LYS A 251 5.19 16.86 -7.99
CA LYS A 251 4.69 17.15 -9.36
C LYS A 251 5.14 16.12 -10.41
N TRP A 252 6.33 15.56 -10.27
CA TRP A 252 6.87 14.54 -11.18
C TRP A 252 6.19 13.15 -11.07
N LEU A 253 5.47 12.88 -9.97
CA LEU A 253 4.65 11.69 -9.79
C LEU A 253 3.18 11.91 -10.13
N ALA A 254 2.76 13.13 -10.46
CA ALA A 254 1.34 13.45 -10.71
C ALA A 254 0.75 12.59 -11.84
N ALA A 255 1.53 12.29 -12.88
CA ALA A 255 1.13 11.46 -14.02
C ALA A 255 1.09 9.94 -13.73
N LYS A 256 1.71 9.46 -12.64
CA LYS A 256 1.67 8.03 -12.30
C LYS A 256 0.42 7.72 -11.49
N ARG A 257 -0.31 6.65 -11.85
CA ARG A 257 -1.45 6.16 -11.07
C ARG A 257 -1.00 5.78 -9.65
N GLU A 258 -1.77 6.18 -8.66
CA GLU A 258 -1.57 5.71 -7.28
C GLU A 258 -1.98 4.24 -7.14
N LYS A 259 -1.37 3.57 -6.16
CA LYS A 259 -1.86 2.26 -5.73
C LYS A 259 -3.26 2.42 -5.14
N TYR A 260 -4.09 1.41 -5.33
CA TYR A 260 -5.42 1.37 -4.73
C TYR A 260 -5.33 1.44 -3.19
N HIS A 261 -6.14 2.33 -2.59
CA HIS A 261 -6.13 2.57 -1.16
C HIS A 261 -7.42 2.03 -0.51
N HIS A 262 -7.34 0.88 0.12
CA HIS A 262 -8.46 0.31 0.87
C HIS A 262 -8.97 1.25 1.98
N SER A 263 -8.06 2.00 2.64
CA SER A 263 -8.44 2.98 3.67
C SER A 263 -9.25 4.16 3.10
N LEU A 264 -8.96 4.61 1.85
CA LEU A 264 -9.75 5.64 1.18
C LEU A 264 -11.12 5.10 0.74
N LYS A 265 -11.17 3.84 0.27
CA LYS A 265 -12.43 3.16 -0.04
C LYS A 265 -13.31 3.06 1.21
N ALA A 266 -12.74 2.63 2.32
CA ALA A 266 -13.42 2.59 3.61
C ALA A 266 -13.90 3.98 4.07
N LEU A 267 -13.10 5.04 3.83
CA LEU A 267 -13.49 6.42 4.14
C LEU A 267 -14.67 6.89 3.27
N ALA A 268 -14.67 6.56 1.98
CA ALA A 268 -15.78 6.85 1.08
C ALA A 268 -17.09 6.20 1.59
N ILE A 269 -17.05 4.92 1.97
CA ILE A 269 -18.18 4.18 2.54
C ILE A 269 -18.68 4.85 3.82
N ARG A 270 -17.78 5.12 4.78
CA ARG A 270 -18.17 5.73 6.06
C ARG A 270 -18.79 7.11 5.91
N LYS A 271 -18.26 7.93 4.98
CA LYS A 271 -18.72 9.31 4.76
C LYS A 271 -19.88 9.40 3.76
N GLN A 272 -20.22 8.30 3.08
CA GLN A 272 -21.20 8.27 2.00
C GLN A 272 -20.95 9.35 0.92
N LYS A 273 -19.64 9.52 0.57
CA LYS A 273 -19.19 10.52 -0.41
C LYS A 273 -18.22 9.91 -1.40
N ILE A 274 -18.28 10.39 -2.64
CA ILE A 274 -17.33 10.02 -3.68
C ILE A 274 -16.00 10.74 -3.40
N HIS A 275 -14.90 10.00 -3.34
CA HIS A 275 -13.57 10.58 -3.18
C HIS A 275 -12.78 10.44 -4.47
N ILE A 276 -12.16 11.53 -4.92
CA ILE A 276 -11.40 11.60 -6.17
C ILE A 276 -9.91 11.81 -5.84
N VAL A 277 -9.06 11.02 -6.50
CA VAL A 277 -7.59 11.11 -6.43
C VAL A 277 -7.06 11.54 -7.79
N GLY A 278 -6.37 12.67 -7.84
CA GLY A 278 -5.88 13.23 -9.09
C GLY A 278 -6.99 13.76 -9.99
N SER A 279 -6.80 13.67 -11.29
CA SER A 279 -7.76 14.12 -12.31
C SER A 279 -8.12 12.91 -13.19
N PRO A 280 -9.18 12.15 -12.88
CA PRO A 280 -9.62 11.06 -13.74
C PRO A 280 -10.08 11.61 -15.08
N GLU A 281 -9.54 11.12 -16.17
CA GLU A 281 -9.92 11.52 -17.53
C GLU A 281 -10.73 10.40 -18.19
N LEU A 282 -11.91 10.74 -18.67
CA LEU A 282 -12.71 9.92 -19.57
C LEU A 282 -12.79 10.66 -20.92
N LYS A 283 -12.01 10.20 -21.90
CA LYS A 283 -11.98 10.78 -23.24
C LYS A 283 -12.99 10.04 -24.10
N ILE A 284 -14.03 10.74 -24.52
CA ILE A 284 -15.04 10.26 -25.48
C ILE A 284 -15.06 11.28 -26.62
N ASP A 285 -14.22 11.05 -27.61
CA ASP A 285 -14.10 11.94 -28.78
C ASP A 285 -14.91 11.35 -29.95
N GLY A 286 -16.22 11.25 -29.80
CA GLY A 286 -17.11 10.65 -30.80
C GLY A 286 -18.44 10.21 -30.20
N THR A 287 -19.15 9.32 -30.91
CA THR A 287 -20.43 8.77 -30.45
C THR A 287 -20.20 7.63 -29.47
N PRO A 288 -20.68 7.74 -28.22
CA PRO A 288 -20.51 6.69 -27.23
C PRO A 288 -21.36 5.46 -27.57
N VAL A 289 -20.74 4.28 -27.53
CA VAL A 289 -21.37 2.98 -27.76
C VAL A 289 -21.10 2.10 -26.55
N PHE A 290 -22.12 1.82 -25.77
CA PHE A 290 -22.02 1.03 -24.54
C PHE A 290 -22.20 -0.46 -24.86
N LEU A 291 -21.20 -1.24 -24.54
CA LEU A 291 -21.09 -2.66 -24.86
C LEU A 291 -21.13 -3.51 -23.60
N ASP A 292 -22.03 -4.50 -23.59
CA ASP A 292 -22.07 -5.57 -22.60
C ASP A 292 -22.26 -6.91 -23.29
N VAL A 293 -21.49 -7.94 -22.87
CA VAL A 293 -21.44 -9.23 -23.56
C VAL A 293 -21.72 -10.35 -22.57
N GLU A 294 -22.54 -11.32 -23.00
CA GLU A 294 -22.82 -12.54 -22.25
C GLU A 294 -22.28 -13.76 -22.98
N GLY A 295 -21.68 -14.67 -22.24
CA GLY A 295 -21.05 -15.85 -22.81
C GLY A 295 -21.03 -17.05 -21.85
N LEU A 296 -20.56 -18.16 -22.39
CA LEU A 296 -20.27 -19.40 -21.65
C LEU A 296 -18.72 -19.61 -21.64
N PRO A 297 -18.01 -19.07 -20.61
CA PRO A 297 -16.53 -19.08 -20.59
C PRO A 297 -15.92 -20.49 -20.61
N ASP A 298 -16.68 -21.49 -20.14
CA ASP A 298 -16.26 -22.90 -20.14
C ASP A 298 -16.23 -23.50 -21.57
N ARG A 299 -17.21 -23.08 -22.39
CA ARG A 299 -17.33 -23.50 -23.82
C ARG A 299 -16.65 -22.55 -24.77
N ASP A 300 -16.11 -21.43 -24.25
CA ASP A 300 -15.50 -20.36 -25.05
C ASP A 300 -16.44 -19.81 -26.15
N PHE A 301 -17.71 -19.63 -25.80
CA PHE A 301 -18.81 -19.22 -26.66
C PHE A 301 -19.48 -17.97 -26.14
N TYR A 302 -19.68 -16.96 -27.02
CA TYR A 302 -20.38 -15.72 -26.74
C TYR A 302 -21.74 -15.71 -27.43
N TYR A 303 -22.80 -15.68 -26.66
CA TYR A 303 -24.16 -15.85 -27.20
C TYR A 303 -25.02 -14.59 -27.24
N LEU A 304 -24.58 -13.50 -26.64
CA LEU A 304 -25.33 -12.24 -26.61
C LEU A 304 -24.38 -11.06 -26.59
N ILE A 305 -24.58 -10.14 -27.55
CA ILE A 305 -23.90 -8.84 -27.62
C ILE A 305 -24.95 -7.76 -27.45
N GLY A 306 -24.92 -7.05 -26.32
CA GLY A 306 -25.74 -5.86 -26.05
C GLY A 306 -25.03 -4.58 -26.48
N VAL A 307 -25.70 -3.74 -27.23
CA VAL A 307 -25.16 -2.48 -27.73
C VAL A 307 -26.16 -1.38 -27.50
N ARG A 308 -25.79 -0.37 -26.72
CA ARG A 308 -26.60 0.83 -26.51
C ARG A 308 -25.91 2.05 -27.11
N ILE A 309 -26.59 2.79 -27.91
CA ILE A 309 -26.12 4.00 -28.60
C ILE A 309 -26.95 5.17 -28.12
N GLU A 310 -26.33 6.20 -27.62
CA GLU A 310 -27.00 7.43 -27.19
C GLU A 310 -26.58 8.59 -28.10
N THR A 311 -27.53 9.11 -28.86
CA THR A 311 -27.32 10.24 -29.75
C THR A 311 -28.30 11.38 -29.41
N ALA A 312 -28.07 12.55 -29.99
CA ALA A 312 -29.01 13.67 -29.85
C ALA A 312 -30.43 13.35 -30.42
N GLN A 313 -30.55 12.34 -31.28
CA GLN A 313 -31.81 11.92 -31.93
C GLN A 313 -32.55 10.86 -31.10
N GLY A 314 -31.95 10.28 -30.10
CA GLY A 314 -32.53 9.28 -29.23
C GLY A 314 -31.59 8.15 -28.82
N ILE A 315 -32.15 7.17 -28.11
CA ILE A 315 -31.45 6.01 -27.59
C ILE A 315 -31.87 4.80 -28.41
N VAL A 316 -30.87 4.05 -28.87
CA VAL A 316 -31.07 2.79 -29.61
C VAL A 316 -30.42 1.65 -28.85
N GLN A 317 -31.18 0.58 -28.57
CA GLN A 317 -30.69 -0.63 -27.93
C GLN A 317 -30.75 -1.81 -28.91
N HIS A 318 -29.59 -2.47 -29.12
CA HIS A 318 -29.51 -3.72 -29.88
C HIS A 318 -29.16 -4.88 -28.94
N SER A 319 -29.77 -6.03 -29.15
CA SER A 319 -29.46 -7.28 -28.43
C SER A 319 -29.27 -8.38 -29.45
N LEU A 320 -28.03 -8.65 -29.81
CA LEU A 320 -27.64 -9.62 -30.84
C LEU A 320 -27.50 -11.00 -30.18
N TRP A 321 -28.46 -11.88 -30.47
CA TRP A 321 -28.54 -13.19 -29.83
C TRP A 321 -28.17 -14.31 -30.82
N ALA A 322 -27.33 -15.27 -30.34
CA ALA A 322 -26.97 -16.51 -31.00
C ALA A 322 -27.67 -17.70 -30.30
N ASP A 323 -28.46 -18.48 -31.04
CA ASP A 323 -29.09 -19.69 -30.49
C ASP A 323 -28.07 -20.82 -30.25
N GLY A 324 -27.02 -20.92 -31.05
CA GLY A 324 -25.93 -21.89 -30.91
C GLY A 324 -24.58 -21.29 -31.35
N ALA A 325 -23.51 -22.05 -31.13
CA ALA A 325 -22.15 -21.62 -31.47
C ALA A 325 -21.93 -21.31 -32.96
N ASN A 326 -22.71 -21.93 -33.84
CA ASN A 326 -22.71 -21.68 -35.29
C ASN A 326 -23.21 -20.29 -35.67
N GLU A 327 -23.89 -19.56 -34.76
CA GLU A 327 -24.36 -18.23 -34.99
C GLU A 327 -23.48 -17.11 -34.38
N GLU A 328 -22.40 -17.49 -33.70
CA GLU A 328 -21.48 -16.53 -33.07
C GLU A 328 -20.88 -15.58 -34.12
N GLU A 329 -20.46 -16.10 -35.29
CA GLU A 329 -19.95 -15.30 -36.40
C GLU A 329 -21.00 -14.30 -36.91
N ARG A 330 -22.26 -14.71 -37.02
CA ARG A 330 -23.35 -13.85 -37.45
C ARG A 330 -23.56 -12.65 -36.54
N ILE A 331 -23.66 -12.88 -35.23
CA ILE A 331 -23.85 -11.81 -34.27
C ILE A 331 -22.63 -10.87 -34.21
N TRP A 332 -21.42 -11.39 -34.44
CA TRP A 332 -20.21 -10.57 -34.59
C TRP A 332 -20.28 -9.70 -35.83
N ALA A 333 -20.62 -10.23 -36.98
CA ALA A 333 -20.80 -9.48 -38.23
C ALA A 333 -21.89 -8.40 -38.10
N ASP A 334 -23.02 -8.72 -37.47
CA ASP A 334 -24.10 -7.76 -37.19
C ASP A 334 -23.61 -6.62 -36.28
N PHE A 335 -22.82 -6.92 -35.24
CA PHE A 335 -22.18 -5.93 -34.37
C PHE A 335 -21.25 -4.97 -35.14
N LEU A 336 -20.39 -5.50 -36.01
CA LEU A 336 -19.48 -4.70 -36.82
C LEU A 336 -20.24 -3.82 -37.81
N ARG A 337 -21.36 -4.32 -38.37
CA ARG A 337 -22.24 -3.57 -39.27
C ARG A 337 -22.92 -2.39 -38.51
N ILE A 338 -23.34 -2.61 -37.27
CA ILE A 338 -23.90 -1.53 -36.44
C ILE A 338 -22.82 -0.45 -36.22
N LEU A 339 -21.62 -0.86 -35.85
CA LEU A 339 -20.52 0.09 -35.65
C LEU A 339 -20.14 0.88 -36.90
N SER A 340 -20.17 0.24 -38.09
CA SER A 340 -19.86 0.92 -39.35
C SER A 340 -20.88 1.97 -39.73
N GLY A 341 -22.13 1.91 -39.21
CA GLY A 341 -23.18 2.91 -39.40
C GLY A 341 -23.08 4.10 -38.44
N ILE A 342 -22.13 4.12 -37.52
CA ILE A 342 -21.99 5.18 -36.53
C ILE A 342 -20.81 6.08 -36.88
N GLU A 343 -21.02 7.39 -36.84
CA GLU A 343 -19.94 8.36 -37.04
C GLU A 343 -19.04 8.40 -35.81
N ASN A 344 -17.74 8.08 -36.02
CA ASN A 344 -16.70 8.06 -35.00
C ASN A 344 -17.12 7.30 -33.73
N PRO A 345 -17.39 5.97 -33.80
CA PRO A 345 -17.87 5.22 -32.65
C PRO A 345 -16.76 5.07 -31.58
N VAL A 346 -17.12 5.27 -30.31
CA VAL A 346 -16.25 5.04 -29.15
C VAL A 346 -16.85 3.95 -28.29
N LEU A 347 -16.26 2.75 -28.32
CA LEU A 347 -16.72 1.63 -27.52
C LEU A 347 -16.39 1.83 -26.05
N ILE A 348 -17.39 1.69 -25.19
CA ILE A 348 -17.25 1.78 -23.73
C ILE A 348 -17.79 0.48 -23.13
N HIS A 349 -17.00 -0.16 -22.29
CA HIS A 349 -17.37 -1.40 -21.62
C HIS A 349 -16.91 -1.43 -20.14
N TYR A 350 -17.34 -2.45 -19.38
CA TYR A 350 -17.09 -2.52 -17.94
C TYR A 350 -16.39 -3.80 -17.50
N GLY A 351 -15.09 -3.81 -17.52
CA GLY A 351 -14.29 -4.96 -17.06
C GLY A 351 -13.35 -5.51 -18.12
N SER A 352 -12.81 -6.69 -17.86
CA SER A 352 -11.87 -7.35 -18.77
C SER A 352 -12.52 -8.42 -19.66
N PHE A 353 -13.80 -8.73 -19.41
CA PHE A 353 -14.51 -9.76 -20.18
C PHE A 353 -14.71 -9.32 -21.62
N GLU A 354 -15.20 -8.10 -21.84
CA GLU A 354 -15.42 -7.50 -23.15
C GLU A 354 -14.09 -7.26 -23.90
N THR A 355 -13.02 -6.86 -23.19
CA THR A 355 -11.68 -6.78 -23.80
C THR A 355 -11.21 -8.13 -24.34
N THR A 356 -11.45 -9.20 -23.56
CA THR A 356 -11.12 -10.57 -24.00
C THR A 356 -12.01 -11.02 -25.14
N PHE A 357 -13.31 -10.69 -25.10
CA PHE A 357 -14.26 -10.94 -26.17
C PHE A 357 -13.81 -10.30 -27.48
N LEU A 358 -13.55 -8.99 -27.49
CA LEU A 358 -13.12 -8.27 -28.68
C LEU A 358 -11.85 -8.88 -29.29
N ALA A 359 -10.84 -9.17 -28.47
CA ALA A 359 -9.61 -9.80 -28.94
C ALA A 359 -9.85 -11.18 -29.55
N ARG A 360 -10.69 -12.02 -28.93
CA ARG A 360 -10.99 -13.37 -29.43
C ARG A 360 -11.83 -13.37 -30.70
N MET A 361 -12.79 -12.46 -30.79
CA MET A 361 -13.63 -12.35 -32.00
C MET A 361 -12.79 -11.90 -33.20
N CYS A 362 -11.85 -10.97 -33.00
CA CYS A 362 -10.87 -10.61 -34.05
C CYS A 362 -9.98 -11.78 -34.42
N GLU A 363 -9.49 -12.55 -33.45
CA GLU A 363 -8.65 -13.76 -33.71
C GLU A 363 -9.41 -14.83 -34.51
N ARG A 364 -10.70 -15.05 -34.23
CA ARG A 364 -11.54 -16.10 -34.86
C ARG A 364 -12.05 -15.72 -36.23
N TYR A 365 -12.54 -14.50 -36.38
CA TYR A 365 -13.33 -14.08 -37.52
C TYR A 365 -12.63 -12.99 -38.37
N GLY A 366 -11.36 -12.70 -38.02
CA GLY A 366 -10.51 -11.76 -38.75
C GLY A 366 -10.60 -10.32 -38.22
N GLU A 367 -9.49 -9.62 -38.42
CA GLU A 367 -9.38 -8.20 -38.08
C GLU A 367 -10.07 -7.31 -39.10
N GLN A 368 -10.55 -6.17 -38.68
CA GLN A 368 -11.15 -5.16 -39.55
C GLN A 368 -10.02 -4.43 -40.34
N PRO A 369 -10.35 -3.88 -41.52
CA PRO A 369 -9.35 -3.16 -42.33
C PRO A 369 -8.64 -2.09 -41.51
N GLU A 370 -7.30 -2.13 -41.54
CA GLU A 370 -6.43 -1.22 -40.82
C GLU A 370 -6.80 0.25 -41.12
N GLY A 371 -6.95 1.06 -40.05
CA GLY A 371 -7.32 2.47 -40.17
C GLY A 371 -8.83 2.75 -40.34
N SER A 372 -9.69 1.73 -40.44
CA SER A 372 -11.15 1.93 -40.42
C SER A 372 -11.64 2.47 -39.07
N ALA A 373 -12.80 3.20 -39.08
CA ALA A 373 -13.39 3.69 -37.86
C ALA A 373 -13.76 2.55 -36.88
N VAL A 374 -14.16 1.40 -37.41
CA VAL A 374 -14.48 0.20 -36.64
C VAL A 374 -13.23 -0.42 -36.00
N ALA A 375 -12.14 -0.58 -36.77
CA ALA A 375 -10.87 -1.07 -36.22
C ALA A 375 -10.38 -0.17 -35.07
N LYS A 376 -10.37 1.13 -35.27
CA LYS A 376 -10.02 2.11 -34.24
C LYS A 376 -10.91 2.00 -33.00
N ALA A 377 -12.23 1.85 -33.16
CA ALA A 377 -13.17 1.71 -32.06
C ALA A 377 -12.91 0.44 -31.23
N VAL A 378 -12.59 -0.69 -31.89
CA VAL A 378 -12.27 -1.95 -31.23
C VAL A 378 -10.93 -1.87 -30.49
N GLU A 379 -9.87 -1.35 -31.14
CA GLU A 379 -8.52 -1.24 -30.57
C GLU A 379 -8.47 -0.24 -29.40
N SER A 380 -9.17 0.89 -29.52
CA SER A 380 -9.19 1.97 -28.53
C SER A 380 -10.35 1.90 -27.56
N SER A 381 -11.00 0.75 -27.43
CA SER A 381 -12.15 0.57 -26.52
C SER A 381 -11.84 1.00 -25.09
N VAL A 382 -12.76 1.72 -24.47
CA VAL A 382 -12.62 2.32 -23.15
C VAL A 382 -13.14 1.38 -22.09
N ASN A 383 -12.26 0.82 -21.28
CA ASN A 383 -12.65 0.07 -20.09
C ASN A 383 -12.90 1.03 -18.92
N LEU A 384 -14.17 1.30 -18.62
CA LEU A 384 -14.57 2.27 -17.61
C LEU A 384 -14.07 1.91 -16.19
N VAL A 385 -13.95 0.60 -15.86
CA VAL A 385 -13.31 0.17 -14.59
C VAL A 385 -11.90 0.71 -14.48
N SER A 386 -11.15 0.79 -15.58
CA SER A 386 -9.79 1.29 -15.56
C SER A 386 -9.72 2.79 -15.27
N VAL A 387 -10.73 3.57 -15.62
CA VAL A 387 -10.83 4.99 -15.28
C VAL A 387 -11.21 5.18 -13.81
N VAL A 388 -12.14 4.36 -13.31
CA VAL A 388 -12.59 4.41 -11.92
C VAL A 388 -11.52 3.92 -10.96
N PHE A 389 -10.83 2.82 -11.31
CA PHE A 389 -9.93 2.12 -10.38
C PHE A 389 -8.74 2.96 -9.93
N GLY A 390 -8.63 3.18 -8.62
CA GLY A 390 -7.53 3.94 -8.00
C GLY A 390 -7.64 5.46 -8.14
N GLN A 391 -8.66 5.97 -8.85
CA GLN A 391 -8.90 7.40 -9.04
C GLN A 391 -10.25 7.85 -8.46
N ILE A 392 -11.33 7.09 -8.64
CA ILE A 392 -12.66 7.42 -8.14
C ILE A 392 -13.09 6.36 -7.12
N TYR A 393 -13.33 6.76 -5.90
CA TYR A 393 -13.74 5.89 -4.81
C TYR A 393 -15.20 6.16 -4.46
N PHE A 394 -16.09 5.38 -5.07
CA PHE A 394 -17.50 5.38 -4.73
C PHE A 394 -17.73 4.76 -3.34
N PRO A 395 -18.78 5.16 -2.60
CA PRO A 395 -19.11 4.62 -1.28
C PRO A 395 -19.77 3.23 -1.37
N THR A 396 -19.13 2.31 -2.07
CA THR A 396 -19.55 0.93 -2.32
C THR A 396 -18.45 -0.02 -1.89
N TYR A 397 -18.76 -1.27 -1.55
CA TYR A 397 -17.73 -2.25 -1.13
C TYR A 397 -16.87 -2.74 -2.28
N SER A 398 -17.41 -2.74 -3.50
CA SER A 398 -16.68 -3.08 -4.72
C SER A 398 -16.76 -1.95 -5.76
N ASN A 399 -16.02 -2.12 -6.86
CA ASN A 399 -16.15 -1.29 -8.05
C ASN A 399 -16.93 -2.02 -9.15
N GLY A 400 -17.78 -3.00 -8.82
CA GLY A 400 -18.66 -3.67 -9.78
C GLY A 400 -19.74 -2.73 -10.29
N LEU A 401 -20.17 -2.91 -11.56
CA LEU A 401 -21.17 -2.08 -12.22
C LEU A 401 -22.45 -1.97 -11.38
N LYS A 402 -22.95 -3.10 -10.87
CA LYS A 402 -24.15 -3.14 -10.04
C LYS A 402 -24.06 -2.31 -8.76
N GLU A 403 -22.93 -2.36 -8.08
CA GLU A 403 -22.78 -1.60 -6.84
C GLU A 403 -22.67 -0.11 -7.10
N ILE A 404 -21.93 0.29 -8.17
CA ILE A 404 -21.77 1.72 -8.51
C ILE A 404 -23.05 2.28 -9.08
N ALA A 405 -23.68 1.63 -10.06
CA ALA A 405 -24.92 2.10 -10.65
C ALA A 405 -26.07 2.08 -9.63
N GLY A 406 -26.14 1.06 -8.75
CA GLY A 406 -27.09 1.04 -7.64
C GLY A 406 -26.90 2.22 -6.68
N PHE A 407 -25.66 2.61 -6.35
CA PHE A 407 -25.39 3.82 -5.58
C PHE A 407 -25.85 5.10 -6.30
N LEU A 408 -25.79 5.12 -7.64
CA LEU A 408 -26.26 6.22 -8.47
C LEU A 408 -27.79 6.21 -8.69
N GLY A 409 -28.52 5.24 -8.10
CA GLY A 409 -29.98 5.15 -8.13
C GLY A 409 -30.54 4.22 -9.20
N PHE A 410 -29.71 3.49 -9.94
CA PHE A 410 -30.16 2.50 -10.92
C PHE A 410 -30.69 1.23 -10.25
N THR A 411 -31.79 0.70 -10.76
CA THR A 411 -32.39 -0.54 -10.25
C THR A 411 -32.67 -1.51 -11.41
N TRP A 412 -32.17 -2.76 -11.26
CA TRP A 412 -32.49 -3.83 -12.19
C TRP A 412 -33.87 -4.40 -11.92
N SER A 413 -34.58 -4.80 -12.98
CA SER A 413 -35.87 -5.44 -12.88
C SER A 413 -35.84 -6.75 -12.08
N ASP A 414 -34.77 -7.54 -12.20
CA ASP A 414 -34.45 -8.65 -11.30
C ASP A 414 -33.21 -8.31 -10.47
N PRO A 415 -33.36 -7.93 -9.18
CA PRO A 415 -32.23 -7.61 -8.30
C PRO A 415 -31.25 -8.77 -8.12
N THR A 416 -31.73 -10.01 -8.35
CA THR A 416 -30.93 -11.22 -8.16
C THR A 416 -30.17 -11.63 -9.42
N ALA A 417 -30.45 -11.07 -10.59
CA ALA A 417 -29.74 -11.35 -11.82
C ALA A 417 -28.22 -11.03 -11.68
N SER A 418 -27.38 -11.82 -12.29
CA SER A 418 -25.92 -11.67 -12.30
C SER A 418 -25.32 -12.45 -13.45
N GLY A 419 -24.13 -12.12 -13.92
CA GLY A 419 -23.43 -12.85 -14.99
C GLY A 419 -23.26 -14.34 -14.71
N VAL A 420 -23.15 -14.75 -13.44
CA VAL A 420 -23.15 -16.19 -13.08
C VAL A 420 -24.53 -16.83 -13.25
N ARG A 421 -25.57 -16.05 -12.97
CA ARG A 421 -26.95 -16.54 -13.09
C ARG A 421 -27.40 -16.63 -14.55
N THR A 422 -26.91 -15.71 -15.42
CA THR A 422 -27.18 -15.77 -16.86
C THR A 422 -26.61 -17.03 -17.49
N ILE A 423 -25.45 -17.55 -17.01
CA ILE A 423 -24.91 -18.85 -17.40
C ILE A 423 -25.92 -19.98 -17.09
N ALA A 424 -26.46 -20.00 -15.87
CA ALA A 424 -27.45 -21.02 -15.49
C ALA A 424 -28.76 -20.86 -16.30
N TRP A 425 -29.23 -19.65 -16.55
CA TRP A 425 -30.40 -19.39 -17.38
C TRP A 425 -30.19 -19.79 -18.84
N ARG A 426 -28.99 -19.50 -19.41
CA ARG A 426 -28.65 -19.91 -20.77
C ARG A 426 -28.63 -21.43 -20.92
N ASN A 427 -28.00 -22.17 -20.04
CA ASN A 427 -27.99 -23.64 -20.08
C ASN A 427 -29.39 -24.24 -19.89
N LYS A 428 -30.23 -23.67 -19.03
CA LYS A 428 -31.65 -24.09 -18.90
C LYS A 428 -32.44 -23.78 -20.16
N TRP A 429 -32.17 -22.64 -20.80
CA TRP A 429 -32.81 -22.27 -22.05
C TRP A 429 -32.38 -23.23 -23.18
N GLU A 430 -31.15 -23.62 -23.30
CA GLU A 430 -30.64 -24.58 -24.28
C GLU A 430 -31.34 -25.95 -24.11
N ALA A 431 -31.63 -26.36 -22.89
CA ALA A 431 -32.31 -27.62 -22.60
C ALA A 431 -33.82 -27.61 -22.90
N ALA A 432 -34.49 -26.45 -22.75
CA ALA A 432 -35.96 -26.41 -22.77
C ALA A 432 -36.51 -25.30 -23.67
N THR A 433 -35.69 -24.50 -24.35
CA THR A 433 -36.03 -23.37 -25.25
C THR A 433 -37.12 -22.46 -24.71
N THR A 434 -37.12 -22.22 -23.39
CA THR A 434 -38.15 -21.43 -22.68
C THR A 434 -38.06 -19.94 -23.00
N PRO A 435 -39.08 -19.33 -23.67
CA PRO A 435 -39.02 -17.92 -24.11
C PRO A 435 -38.80 -16.94 -22.95
N SER A 436 -39.34 -17.21 -21.76
CA SER A 436 -39.21 -16.33 -20.60
C SER A 436 -37.75 -16.22 -20.12
N LEU A 437 -36.95 -17.27 -20.21
CA LEU A 437 -35.54 -17.25 -19.82
C LEU A 437 -34.72 -16.40 -20.81
N LYS A 438 -34.96 -16.53 -22.11
CA LYS A 438 -34.35 -15.67 -23.15
C LYS A 438 -34.68 -14.21 -22.89
N ALA A 439 -35.96 -13.90 -22.66
CA ALA A 439 -36.39 -12.54 -22.36
C ALA A 439 -35.71 -11.96 -21.11
N SER A 440 -35.58 -12.77 -20.04
CA SER A 440 -34.85 -12.35 -18.81
C SER A 440 -33.39 -12.03 -19.07
N ILE A 441 -32.69 -12.84 -19.87
CA ILE A 441 -31.28 -12.63 -20.23
C ILE A 441 -31.13 -11.35 -21.08
N LEU A 442 -31.99 -11.16 -22.10
CA LEU A 442 -31.98 -9.97 -22.94
C LEU A 442 -32.23 -8.71 -22.14
N THR A 443 -33.23 -8.74 -21.24
CA THR A 443 -33.54 -7.61 -20.36
C THR A 443 -32.38 -7.26 -19.44
N TYR A 444 -31.75 -8.28 -18.84
CA TYR A 444 -30.61 -8.08 -17.95
C TYR A 444 -29.43 -7.41 -18.68
N ASN A 445 -29.03 -7.93 -19.83
CA ASN A 445 -27.94 -7.38 -20.65
C ASN A 445 -28.25 -5.93 -21.13
N ALA A 446 -29.48 -5.65 -21.55
CA ALA A 446 -29.88 -4.30 -21.92
C ALA A 446 -29.79 -3.32 -20.73
N GLN A 447 -30.17 -3.78 -19.54
CA GLN A 447 -30.07 -2.98 -18.31
C GLN A 447 -28.61 -2.79 -17.88
N ASP A 448 -27.71 -3.75 -18.13
CA ASP A 448 -26.26 -3.59 -17.87
C ASP A 448 -25.67 -2.53 -18.82
N CYS A 449 -26.08 -2.48 -20.11
CA CYS A 449 -25.71 -1.40 -21.02
C CYS A 449 -26.22 -0.03 -20.53
N GLU A 450 -27.44 0.04 -20.02
CA GLU A 450 -28.03 1.27 -19.48
C GLU A 450 -27.31 1.73 -18.20
N ALA A 451 -27.03 0.82 -17.30
CA ALA A 451 -26.27 1.09 -16.09
C ALA A 451 -24.85 1.57 -16.41
N LEU A 452 -24.23 1.00 -17.45
CA LEU A 452 -22.92 1.43 -17.94
C LEU A 452 -22.95 2.86 -18.46
N ALA A 453 -23.99 3.23 -19.25
CA ALA A 453 -24.19 4.60 -19.73
C ALA A 453 -24.35 5.60 -18.58
N LEU A 454 -25.14 5.25 -17.55
CA LEU A 454 -25.31 6.07 -16.36
C LEU A 454 -23.97 6.30 -15.62
N VAL A 455 -23.19 5.24 -15.42
CA VAL A 455 -21.89 5.36 -14.74
C VAL A 455 -20.90 6.17 -15.58
N ALA A 456 -20.85 5.99 -16.90
CA ALA A 456 -20.00 6.76 -17.81
C ALA A 456 -20.35 8.25 -17.79
N SER A 457 -21.64 8.59 -17.85
CA SER A 457 -22.15 9.97 -17.73
C SER A 457 -21.67 10.59 -16.41
N LYS A 458 -21.82 9.89 -15.29
CA LYS A 458 -21.40 10.37 -13.98
C LYS A 458 -19.89 10.57 -13.89
N VAL A 459 -19.09 9.67 -14.44
CA VAL A 459 -17.62 9.81 -14.50
C VAL A 459 -17.23 11.02 -15.35
N GLY A 460 -17.94 11.27 -16.47
CA GLY A 460 -17.75 12.46 -17.31
C GLY A 460 -18.08 13.78 -16.57
N GLU A 461 -19.16 13.80 -15.80
CA GLU A 461 -19.50 14.95 -14.94
C GLU A 461 -18.42 15.24 -13.90
N LEU A 462 -17.91 14.19 -13.23
CA LEU A 462 -16.84 14.31 -12.23
C LEU A 462 -15.54 14.87 -12.85
N HIS A 463 -15.27 14.56 -14.11
CA HIS A 463 -14.13 15.12 -14.84
C HIS A 463 -14.32 16.63 -15.10
N LYS A 464 -15.48 17.06 -15.59
CA LYS A 464 -15.78 18.49 -15.83
C LYS A 464 -15.71 19.31 -14.55
N LEU A 465 -16.26 18.81 -13.44
CA LEU A 465 -16.18 19.46 -12.12
C LEU A 465 -14.74 19.60 -11.59
N SER A 466 -13.79 18.82 -12.07
CA SER A 466 -12.37 18.96 -11.69
C SER A 466 -11.71 20.13 -12.40
N SER A 467 -12.14 20.50 -13.59
CA SER A 467 -11.62 21.63 -14.38
C SER A 467 -12.19 22.99 -13.95
N ASP A 468 -13.41 23.03 -13.42
CA ASP A 468 -14.12 24.29 -13.10
C ASP A 468 -14.04 24.66 -11.59
N ALA A 469 -12.93 24.48 -10.97
CA ALA A 469 -12.69 24.32 -9.52
C ALA A 469 -12.88 25.58 -8.63
N GLU A 470 -13.71 26.56 -8.97
CA GLU A 470 -13.87 27.78 -8.12
C GLU A 470 -15.27 28.04 -7.53
N GLY A 471 -16.26 27.19 -7.68
CA GLY A 471 -17.60 27.70 -7.28
C GLY A 471 -18.65 26.79 -6.70
N SER A 472 -18.58 25.46 -6.74
CA SER A 472 -19.69 24.67 -6.20
C SER A 472 -19.23 23.47 -5.37
N SER A 473 -19.36 23.60 -4.05
CA SER A 473 -19.30 22.47 -3.14
C SER A 473 -20.59 21.65 -3.26
N GLN A 474 -20.68 20.75 -4.25
CA GLN A 474 -21.63 19.66 -4.13
C GLN A 474 -21.20 18.82 -2.93
N ASN A 475 -22.05 18.72 -1.92
CA ASN A 475 -21.80 18.06 -0.65
C ASN A 475 -21.45 16.55 -0.78
N SER A 476 -21.54 15.96 -1.98
CA SER A 476 -21.40 14.54 -2.27
C SER A 476 -20.02 14.11 -2.82
N VAL A 477 -19.16 15.04 -3.28
CA VAL A 477 -17.85 14.74 -3.91
C VAL A 477 -16.72 15.43 -3.15
N VAL A 478 -15.63 14.69 -2.92
CA VAL A 478 -14.45 15.16 -2.15
C VAL A 478 -13.17 14.87 -2.93
N TYR A 479 -12.43 15.91 -3.28
CA TYR A 479 -11.07 15.76 -3.84
C TYR A 479 -10.08 15.53 -2.71
N THR A 480 -9.30 14.42 -2.77
CA THR A 480 -8.38 14.04 -1.70
C THR A 480 -7.27 15.08 -1.48
N GLU A 481 -6.92 15.84 -2.49
CA GLU A 481 -5.92 16.92 -2.41
C GLU A 481 -6.40 18.11 -1.54
N ARG A 482 -7.72 18.31 -1.45
CA ARG A 482 -8.36 19.37 -0.63
C ARG A 482 -8.57 18.94 0.82
N LEU A 483 -8.40 17.65 1.14
CA LEU A 483 -8.52 17.18 2.51
C LEU A 483 -7.43 17.85 3.37
N LYS A 484 -7.85 18.50 4.44
CA LYS A 484 -6.94 19.06 5.44
C LYS A 484 -6.07 17.93 5.98
N ARG A 485 -4.77 18.15 5.94
CA ARG A 485 -3.82 17.27 6.61
C ARG A 485 -3.85 17.65 8.08
N ASP A 486 -4.42 16.78 8.89
CA ASP A 486 -4.15 16.87 10.30
C ASP A 486 -2.64 16.70 10.49
N HIS A 487 -2.02 17.65 11.17
CA HIS A 487 -0.61 17.58 11.56
C HIS A 487 -0.43 16.51 12.66
N LEU A 488 -0.71 15.25 12.29
CA LEU A 488 -0.67 14.09 13.21
C LEU A 488 0.75 13.72 13.64
N TYR A 489 1.76 14.31 13.01
CA TYR A 489 3.17 14.14 13.36
C TYR A 489 3.82 15.47 13.75
N GLY A 490 3.31 16.10 14.80
CA GLY A 490 4.20 16.86 15.65
C GLY A 490 5.07 15.84 16.39
N PHE A 491 6.37 15.81 16.14
CA PHE A 491 7.33 15.05 16.96
C PHE A 491 6.99 15.34 18.42
N LYS A 492 6.54 14.31 19.20
CA LYS A 492 6.16 14.35 20.62
C LYS A 492 4.68 14.62 20.98
N ARG A 493 3.72 14.72 20.06
CA ARG A 493 2.31 14.80 20.44
C ARG A 493 1.50 13.80 19.61
N ASN A 494 1.04 12.74 20.26
CA ASN A 494 -0.05 11.95 19.69
C ASN A 494 -1.28 12.86 19.66
N ALA A 495 -1.86 13.08 18.50
CA ALA A 495 -3.16 13.72 18.40
C ALA A 495 -4.21 12.68 18.78
N PHE A 496 -4.88 12.88 19.87
CA PHE A 496 -5.99 12.05 20.32
C PHE A 496 -7.30 12.55 19.71
N ALA A 497 -8.19 11.63 19.34
CA ALA A 497 -9.51 11.95 18.79
C ALA A 497 -10.37 12.74 19.80
N PHE A 498 -10.16 12.47 21.11
CA PHE A 498 -10.82 13.15 22.21
C PHE A 498 -9.78 13.82 23.11
N PRO A 499 -9.96 15.10 23.49
CA PRO A 499 -9.06 15.83 24.36
C PRO A 499 -8.80 15.12 25.71
N GLU A 500 -9.79 14.41 26.21
CA GLU A 500 -9.73 13.65 27.46
C GLU A 500 -8.66 12.55 27.43
N LEU A 501 -8.47 11.92 26.26
CA LEU A 501 -7.44 10.89 26.07
C LEU A 501 -6.03 11.47 26.18
N ASP A 502 -5.80 12.72 25.78
CA ASP A 502 -4.51 13.40 25.96
C ASP A 502 -4.21 13.62 27.45
N VAL A 503 -5.23 13.97 28.24
CA VAL A 503 -5.11 14.13 29.69
C VAL A 503 -4.79 12.78 30.35
N ILE A 504 -5.51 11.72 29.99
CA ILE A 504 -5.28 10.36 30.50
C ILE A 504 -3.88 9.88 30.11
N ASN A 505 -3.48 10.06 28.84
CA ASN A 505 -2.15 9.68 28.35
C ASN A 505 -1.03 10.42 29.11
N LYS A 506 -1.16 11.72 29.36
CA LYS A 506 -0.19 12.49 30.16
C LYS A 506 -0.12 11.98 31.60
N ALA A 507 -1.25 11.62 32.17
CA ALA A 507 -1.33 11.08 33.53
C ALA A 507 -0.74 9.67 33.68
N ALA A 508 -0.67 8.89 32.58
CA ALA A 508 -0.07 7.55 32.57
C ALA A 508 1.47 7.55 32.60
N TYR A 509 2.13 8.68 32.28
CA TYR A 509 3.59 8.73 32.27
C TYR A 509 4.17 8.66 33.68
N TRP A 510 5.29 7.94 33.82
CA TRP A 510 6.02 7.77 35.09
C TRP A 510 6.32 9.09 35.82
N ASP A 511 6.79 10.11 35.08
CA ASP A 511 7.13 11.41 35.66
C ASP A 511 5.88 12.09 36.25
N TYR A 512 4.74 12.00 35.59
CA TYR A 512 3.46 12.51 36.10
C TYR A 512 3.00 11.76 37.35
N GLN A 513 3.03 10.41 37.28
CA GLN A 513 2.64 9.55 38.40
C GLN A 513 3.53 9.82 39.62
N ARG A 514 4.83 9.88 39.43
CA ARG A 514 5.81 10.13 40.48
C ARG A 514 5.67 11.54 41.06
N GLU A 515 5.67 12.58 40.23
CA GLU A 515 5.76 13.97 40.72
C GLU A 515 4.41 14.54 41.16
N ARG A 516 3.32 14.05 40.64
CA ARG A 516 1.98 14.60 40.92
C ARG A 516 1.08 13.70 41.75
N VAL A 517 1.20 12.38 41.57
CA VAL A 517 0.33 11.43 42.33
C VAL A 517 1.06 10.89 43.53
N TYR A 518 2.21 10.27 43.37
CA TYR A 518 2.98 9.68 44.47
C TYR A 518 3.40 10.73 45.52
N VAL A 519 3.85 11.87 45.07
CA VAL A 519 4.28 12.98 45.91
C VAL A 519 3.11 13.55 46.75
N LYS A 520 1.93 13.60 46.20
CA LYS A 520 0.73 14.05 46.90
C LYS A 520 0.24 13.03 47.94
N SER A 521 0.44 11.74 47.63
CA SER A 521 -0.05 10.62 48.45
C SER A 521 0.92 10.24 49.59
N ASN A 522 2.22 10.52 49.41
CA ASN A 522 3.28 10.15 50.37
C ASN A 522 3.85 11.38 51.04
N ALA A 523 3.57 11.51 52.37
CA ALA A 523 4.01 12.67 53.17
C ALA A 523 5.53 12.84 53.21
N CYS A 524 6.32 11.74 53.23
CA CYS A 524 7.79 11.78 53.24
C CYS A 524 8.33 12.29 51.91
N LEU A 525 7.81 11.79 50.79
CA LEU A 525 8.19 12.25 49.45
C LEU A 525 7.77 13.70 49.22
N LYS A 526 6.59 14.10 49.73
CA LYS A 526 6.11 15.47 49.65
C LYS A 526 6.98 16.45 50.43
N SER A 527 7.52 16.03 51.56
CA SER A 527 8.46 16.83 52.35
C SER A 527 9.85 16.91 51.67
N ALA A 528 10.34 15.78 51.16
CA ALA A 528 11.64 15.70 50.47
C ALA A 528 11.67 16.46 49.11
N LEU A 529 10.51 16.53 48.42
CA LEU A 529 10.36 17.27 47.18
C LEU A 529 9.90 18.70 47.35
N ARG A 530 9.54 19.16 48.53
CA ARG A 530 9.41 20.57 48.82
C ARG A 530 10.79 21.18 48.62
N ARG A 531 11.00 21.75 47.44
CA ARG A 531 12.12 22.66 47.23
C ARG A 531 11.95 23.80 48.23
N PRO A 532 12.91 24.02 49.15
CA PRO A 532 12.82 25.23 49.94
C PRO A 532 12.71 26.36 48.95
N SER A 533 11.68 27.20 49.10
CA SER A 533 11.60 28.46 48.33
C SER A 533 12.83 29.27 48.72
N ARG A 534 13.90 29.14 47.96
CA ARG A 534 15.12 29.96 48.17
C ARG A 534 14.66 31.39 47.92
N PRO A 535 14.78 32.28 48.90
CA PRO A 535 14.51 33.68 48.64
C PRO A 535 15.44 34.14 47.52
N ARG A 536 14.88 34.65 46.47
CA ARG A 536 15.62 35.18 45.32
C ARG A 536 16.67 36.25 45.67
N SER A 537 16.64 36.76 46.88
CA SER A 537 17.52 37.79 47.43
C SER A 537 18.81 37.28 48.05
N GLY A 538 19.03 35.95 48.18
CA GLY A 538 20.11 35.37 48.97
C GLY A 538 21.35 34.88 48.19
N LEU A 539 21.45 35.10 46.90
CA LEU A 539 22.67 34.72 46.16
C LEU A 539 23.78 35.77 46.38
N SER A 540 24.78 35.41 47.19
CA SER A 540 25.97 36.21 47.36
C SER A 540 26.74 36.30 46.04
N PRO A 541 27.00 37.51 45.50
CA PRO A 541 27.74 37.66 44.25
C PRO A 541 29.22 37.34 44.42
N ASN A 542 29.79 36.64 43.47
CA ASN A 542 31.23 36.45 43.41
C ASN A 542 31.97 37.69 42.88
N LYS A 543 31.26 38.52 42.07
CA LYS A 543 31.78 39.76 41.56
C LYS A 543 30.63 40.79 41.45
N THR A 544 30.92 42.03 41.85
CA THR A 544 30.05 43.20 41.61
C THR A 544 30.70 44.09 40.60
N ILE A 545 29.93 44.48 39.56
CA ILE A 545 30.36 45.38 38.50
C ILE A 545 29.47 46.62 38.55
N GLU A 546 30.06 47.78 38.78
CA GLU A 546 29.35 49.04 38.67
C GLU A 546 29.39 49.51 37.20
N CYS A 547 28.21 49.74 36.66
CA CYS A 547 28.07 50.23 35.31
C CYS A 547 28.37 51.75 35.26
N PRO A 548 29.17 52.21 34.32
CA PRO A 548 29.54 53.64 34.24
C PRO A 548 28.32 54.49 33.96
N SER A 549 28.39 55.76 34.42
CA SER A 549 27.35 56.77 34.14
C SER A 549 27.30 57.07 32.64
N PRO A 550 26.13 57.28 32.06
CA PRO A 550 26.03 57.67 30.66
C PRO A 550 26.61 59.09 30.45
N HIS A 551 27.08 59.30 29.25
CA HIS A 551 27.63 60.71 28.90
C HIS A 551 26.51 61.69 28.58
N SER A 552 25.37 61.21 28.04
CA SER A 552 24.28 62.11 27.65
C SER A 552 22.91 61.32 27.69
N CYS A 553 21.82 62.07 27.67
CA CYS A 553 20.48 61.54 27.53
C CYS A 553 20.27 60.91 26.14
N PRO A 554 19.80 59.64 26.02
CA PRO A 554 19.63 58.99 24.71
C PRO A 554 18.48 59.57 23.87
N LYS A 555 17.62 60.43 24.45
CA LYS A 555 16.51 61.07 23.73
C LYS A 555 16.83 62.48 23.21
N CYS A 556 17.47 63.30 24.04
CA CYS A 556 17.71 64.73 23.71
C CYS A 556 19.18 65.12 23.78
N ALA A 557 20.08 64.18 23.93
CA ALA A 557 21.54 64.36 24.03
C ALA A 557 22.00 65.29 25.15
N SER A 558 21.11 65.79 26.02
CA SER A 558 21.48 66.70 27.15
C SER A 558 22.39 65.96 28.13
N THR A 559 23.40 66.63 28.63
CA THR A 559 24.32 66.16 29.68
C THR A 559 23.77 66.40 31.09
N LYS A 560 22.66 67.15 31.22
CA LYS A 560 22.05 67.49 32.52
C LYS A 560 21.02 66.39 32.91
N PHE A 561 21.44 65.47 33.76
CA PHE A 561 20.60 64.41 34.34
C PHE A 561 21.09 64.07 35.70
N PHE A 562 20.19 63.46 36.52
CA PHE A 562 20.48 63.00 37.88
C PHE A 562 20.07 61.52 38.12
N GLY A 563 20.73 60.94 39.08
CA GLY A 563 20.45 59.57 39.48
C GLY A 563 19.07 59.47 40.17
N HIS A 564 18.21 58.61 39.68
CA HIS A 564 16.84 58.41 40.15
C HIS A 564 16.63 56.96 40.66
N GLY A 565 17.51 56.55 41.57
CA GLY A 565 17.46 55.27 42.26
C GLY A 565 18.44 54.21 41.70
N LYS A 566 18.98 53.44 42.61
CA LYS A 566 19.88 52.30 42.31
C LYS A 566 19.11 51.06 41.90
N ARG A 567 19.62 50.34 40.93
CA ARG A 567 19.10 49.03 40.49
C ARG A 567 20.25 48.05 40.40
N SER A 568 19.94 46.77 40.58
CA SER A 568 20.91 45.70 40.38
C SER A 568 20.31 44.55 39.59
N LYS A 569 21.15 43.87 38.86
CA LYS A 569 20.80 42.67 38.15
C LYS A 569 21.82 41.57 38.45
N ILE A 570 21.34 40.40 38.79
CA ILE A 570 22.15 39.20 38.99
C ILE A 570 22.18 38.41 37.69
N VAL A 571 23.39 38.06 37.22
CA VAL A 571 23.66 37.18 36.08
C VAL A 571 24.38 35.95 36.61
N LEU A 572 23.84 34.80 36.31
CA LEU A 572 24.49 33.53 36.60
C LEU A 572 25.38 33.15 35.42
N ASP A 573 26.58 32.73 35.68
CA ASP A 573 27.55 32.31 34.68
C ASP A 573 28.38 31.09 35.15
N LEU A 574 29.19 30.56 34.25
CA LEU A 574 30.24 29.56 34.57
C LEU A 574 31.62 30.20 34.39
N LYS A 575 32.49 30.03 35.37
CA LYS A 575 33.89 30.43 35.26
C LYS A 575 34.74 29.17 35.06
N PHE A 576 35.45 29.16 33.94
CA PHE A 576 36.41 28.14 33.62
C PHE A 576 37.74 28.45 34.29
N MET A 577 38.31 27.49 34.98
CA MET A 577 39.55 27.60 35.72
C MET A 577 40.46 26.42 35.35
N ARG A 578 41.76 26.54 35.65
CA ARG A 578 42.75 25.47 35.36
C ARG A 578 42.36 24.08 35.91
N HIS A 579 41.67 24.05 37.04
CA HIS A 579 41.30 22.82 37.72
C HIS A 579 39.80 22.59 37.84
N GLY A 580 38.99 23.14 36.92
CA GLY A 580 37.56 22.88 36.86
C GLY A 580 36.66 24.05 36.47
N ILE A 581 35.40 23.80 36.56
CA ILE A 581 34.37 24.81 36.19
C ILE A 581 33.50 25.03 37.44
N LYS A 582 33.26 26.34 37.77
CA LYS A 582 32.39 26.66 38.89
C LYS A 582 31.28 27.64 38.50
N ARG A 583 30.17 27.58 39.21
CA ARG A 583 29.11 28.59 39.11
C ARG A 583 29.66 29.95 39.53
N TRP A 584 29.39 30.96 38.74
CA TRP A 584 29.87 32.33 38.94
C TRP A 584 28.68 33.29 38.94
N ILE A 585 28.53 34.08 40.00
CA ILE A 585 27.40 35.01 40.20
C ILE A 585 27.94 36.42 40.07
N ILE A 586 27.44 37.15 39.09
CA ILE A 586 27.84 38.53 38.80
C ILE A 586 26.66 39.45 39.13
N ARG A 587 26.90 40.46 39.97
CA ARG A 587 25.96 41.51 40.24
C ARG A 587 26.34 42.73 39.47
N TYR A 588 25.52 43.15 38.51
CA TYR A 588 25.63 44.44 37.85
C TYR A 588 24.85 45.47 38.63
N GLN A 589 25.49 46.57 39.08
CA GLN A 589 24.88 47.70 39.75
C GLN A 589 24.86 48.91 38.81
N PHE A 590 23.75 49.56 38.68
CA PHE A 590 23.56 50.69 37.83
C PHE A 590 22.50 51.65 38.38
N ASN A 591 22.62 52.95 38.07
CA ASN A 591 21.62 53.93 38.43
C ASN A 591 20.59 54.08 37.31
N ARG A 592 19.34 54.30 37.67
CA ARG A 592 18.36 54.88 36.77
C ARG A 592 18.53 56.36 36.78
N TYR A 593 18.53 57.00 35.63
CA TYR A 593 18.74 58.44 35.46
C TYR A 593 17.47 59.11 34.95
N LYS A 594 17.24 60.36 35.37
CA LYS A 594 16.15 61.19 34.82
C LYS A 594 16.77 62.43 34.22
N CYS A 595 16.45 62.69 32.95
CA CYS A 595 16.92 63.90 32.26
C CYS A 595 16.19 65.15 32.76
N GLN A 596 16.94 66.24 33.01
CA GLN A 596 16.35 67.50 33.43
C GLN A 596 15.69 68.25 32.28
N ALA A 597 16.20 68.03 31.03
CA ALA A 597 15.71 68.79 29.88
C ALA A 597 14.43 68.18 29.29
N CYS A 598 14.32 66.84 29.15
CA CYS A 598 13.15 66.17 28.53
C CYS A 598 12.35 65.33 29.47
N GLY A 599 12.69 65.24 30.75
CA GLY A 599 12.00 64.48 31.78
C GLY A 599 12.08 62.92 31.59
N THR A 600 12.70 62.45 30.52
CA THR A 600 12.77 61.00 30.19
C THR A 600 13.65 60.26 31.20
N THR A 601 13.21 59.14 31.66
CA THR A 601 13.98 58.23 32.48
C THR A 601 14.68 57.17 31.65
N PHE A 602 15.97 56.95 31.90
CA PHE A 602 16.80 56.03 31.13
C PHE A 602 17.83 55.30 32.03
N PHE A 603 18.48 54.32 31.44
CA PHE A 603 19.54 53.54 32.08
C PHE A 603 20.85 53.69 31.31
N PRO A 604 22.01 53.41 31.90
CA PRO A 604 23.26 53.37 31.17
C PRO A 604 23.17 52.47 29.94
N GLY A 605 23.74 52.90 28.82
CA GLY A 605 23.81 52.14 27.59
C GLY A 605 24.60 50.83 27.77
N GLU A 606 25.75 50.95 28.41
CA GLU A 606 26.62 49.81 28.76
C GLU A 606 26.22 49.18 30.07
N ARG A 607 25.37 48.22 30.04
CA ARG A 607 24.91 47.51 31.21
C ARG A 607 25.41 46.04 31.25
N GLY A 608 26.46 45.75 30.49
CA GLY A 608 27.03 44.43 30.38
C GLY A 608 26.06 43.43 29.74
N TRP A 609 26.18 42.13 30.05
CA TRP A 609 25.32 41.04 29.51
C TRP A 609 23.88 41.07 30.09
N THR A 610 23.17 42.16 29.82
CA THR A 610 22.05 42.59 30.67
C THR A 610 20.66 42.06 30.25
N ARG A 611 20.46 41.63 29.02
CA ARG A 611 19.14 41.10 28.60
C ARG A 611 18.93 39.63 28.97
N SER A 612 19.97 38.90 29.36
CA SER A 612 19.93 37.53 29.76
C SER A 612 20.11 37.36 31.29
N ARG A 613 19.49 36.37 31.88
CA ARG A 613 19.76 35.90 33.24
C ARG A 613 21.05 35.08 33.34
N PHE A 614 21.48 34.55 32.20
CA PHE A 614 22.62 33.67 32.10
C PHE A 614 23.76 34.35 31.29
N GLY A 615 24.99 34.11 31.73
CA GLY A 615 26.16 34.66 31.12
C GLY A 615 26.70 33.90 29.91
N PRO A 616 27.73 34.45 29.22
CA PRO A 616 28.29 33.82 28.02
C PRO A 616 28.96 32.47 28.27
N GLY A 617 29.55 32.24 29.47
CA GLY A 617 30.18 30.97 29.79
C GLY A 617 29.20 29.82 29.82
N ILE A 618 27.98 30.02 30.39
CA ILE A 618 26.90 29.02 30.35
C ILE A 618 26.50 28.73 28.91
N MET A 619 26.31 29.81 28.11
CA MET A 619 25.93 29.65 26.71
C MET A 619 26.97 28.83 25.93
N ALA A 620 28.25 29.21 26.03
CA ALA A 620 29.32 28.48 25.35
C ALA A 620 29.42 27.03 25.75
N TYR A 621 29.33 26.74 27.05
CA TYR A 621 29.41 25.36 27.56
C TYR A 621 28.16 24.53 27.16
N SER A 622 27.00 25.13 27.19
CA SER A 622 25.77 24.46 26.71
C SER A 622 25.89 24.09 25.24
N LEU A 623 26.45 24.98 24.41
CA LEU A 623 26.63 24.71 22.98
C LEU A 623 27.72 23.65 22.74
N TYR A 624 28.81 23.66 23.53
CA TYR A 624 29.84 22.63 23.47
C TYR A 624 29.24 21.24 23.78
N LEU A 625 28.42 21.13 24.84
CA LEU A 625 27.75 19.88 25.20
C LEU A 625 26.75 19.42 24.13
N ASP A 626 26.00 20.33 23.51
CA ASP A 626 24.98 20.01 22.50
C ASP A 626 25.60 19.68 21.13
N ILE A 627 26.52 20.49 20.66
CA ILE A 627 27.06 20.40 19.30
C ILE A 627 28.23 19.43 19.23
N GLU A 628 29.25 19.63 20.09
CA GLU A 628 30.47 18.82 20.06
C GLU A 628 30.26 17.43 20.66
N LEU A 629 29.69 17.37 21.87
CA LEU A 629 29.44 16.10 22.56
C LEU A 629 28.10 15.45 22.19
N ARG A 630 27.30 16.09 21.32
CA ARG A 630 26.02 15.58 20.80
C ARG A 630 25.02 15.16 21.89
N ILE A 631 25.05 15.83 23.04
CA ILE A 631 24.10 15.59 24.13
C ILE A 631 22.78 16.31 23.81
N ALA A 632 21.67 15.59 23.86
CA ALA A 632 20.36 16.17 23.62
C ALA A 632 20.08 17.40 24.49
N GLN A 633 19.55 18.49 23.93
CA GLN A 633 19.37 19.80 24.60
C GLN A 633 18.67 19.71 25.96
N ALA A 634 17.60 18.90 26.08
CA ALA A 634 16.91 18.69 27.36
C ALA A 634 17.82 18.03 28.43
N ARG A 635 18.74 17.19 28.00
CA ARG A 635 19.73 16.56 28.89
C ARG A 635 20.84 17.52 29.29
N VAL A 636 21.23 18.43 28.37
CA VAL A 636 22.18 19.51 28.70
C VAL A 636 21.60 20.41 29.81
N ASP A 637 20.38 20.90 29.63
CA ASP A 637 19.72 21.76 30.62
C ASP A 637 19.60 21.02 31.99
N HIS A 638 19.25 19.73 31.97
CA HIS A 638 19.17 18.91 33.17
C HIS A 638 20.54 18.72 33.85
N CYS A 639 21.56 18.39 33.08
CA CYS A 639 22.94 18.20 33.56
C CYS A 639 23.48 19.44 34.26
N LEU A 640 23.36 20.59 33.60
CA LEU A 640 23.83 21.87 34.11
C LEU A 640 23.08 22.30 35.37
N ASN A 641 21.79 22.01 35.45
CA ASN A 641 21.01 22.25 36.67
C ASN A 641 21.47 21.37 37.83
N LYS A 642 21.77 20.09 37.55
CA LYS A 642 22.21 19.14 38.61
C LYS A 642 23.64 19.45 39.09
N LEU A 643 24.56 19.72 38.15
CA LEU A 643 25.96 19.96 38.49
C LEU A 643 26.23 21.33 39.12
N PHE A 644 25.58 22.38 38.59
CA PHE A 644 25.86 23.75 38.96
C PHE A 644 24.71 24.51 39.62
N GLY A 645 23.52 23.91 39.73
CA GLY A 645 22.34 24.52 40.32
C GLY A 645 21.89 25.80 39.63
N LEU A 646 21.89 25.79 38.29
CA LEU A 646 21.64 27.00 37.47
C LEU A 646 20.17 27.35 37.27
N GLU A 647 19.24 26.41 37.50
CA GLU A 647 17.79 26.59 37.27
C GLU A 647 17.44 26.96 35.81
N LEU A 648 18.10 26.31 34.84
CA LEU A 648 17.75 26.46 33.42
C LEU A 648 16.38 25.86 33.16
N ALA A 649 15.53 26.57 32.44
CA ALA A 649 14.27 26.01 31.93
C ALA A 649 14.55 25.05 30.76
N ILE A 650 13.68 24.05 30.59
CA ILE A 650 13.76 23.14 29.43
C ILE A 650 13.69 23.97 28.14
N GLY A 651 14.63 23.77 27.22
CA GLY A 651 14.76 24.54 25.98
C GLY A 651 15.66 25.77 26.05
N THR A 652 16.28 26.06 27.20
CA THR A 652 17.23 27.17 27.33
C THR A 652 18.43 27.00 26.40
N THR A 653 18.96 25.79 26.26
CA THR A 653 20.05 25.46 25.32
C THR A 653 19.64 25.76 23.87
N GLY A 654 18.39 25.48 23.47
CA GLY A 654 17.86 25.85 22.15
C GLY A 654 17.85 27.38 21.91
N HIS A 655 17.48 28.17 22.92
CA HIS A 655 17.57 29.62 22.85
C HIS A 655 19.01 30.14 22.75
N PHE A 656 19.95 29.48 23.44
CA PHE A 656 21.37 29.80 23.31
C PHE A 656 21.88 29.51 21.92
N LYS A 657 21.47 28.40 21.32
CA LYS A 657 21.81 28.05 19.94
C LYS A 657 21.33 29.11 18.93
N ALA A 658 20.05 29.49 19.03
CA ALA A 658 19.48 30.53 18.18
C ALA A 658 20.17 31.89 18.36
N LYS A 659 20.55 32.23 19.60
CA LYS A 659 21.30 33.46 19.90
C LYS A 659 22.72 33.40 19.33
N ALA A 660 23.42 32.28 19.49
CA ALA A 660 24.76 32.09 18.94
C ALA A 660 24.76 32.15 17.42
N ALA A 661 23.78 31.53 16.75
CA ALA A 661 23.63 31.64 15.30
C ALA A 661 23.59 33.09 14.82
N LYS A 662 22.81 33.96 15.49
CA LYS A 662 22.76 35.38 15.17
C LYS A 662 24.09 36.11 15.46
N LEU A 663 24.78 35.75 16.55
CA LEU A 663 26.07 36.39 16.91
C LEU A 663 27.18 36.04 15.92
N TYR A 664 27.18 34.80 15.41
CA TYR A 664 28.19 34.28 14.51
C TYR A 664 27.81 34.36 13.03
N GLN A 665 26.66 34.97 12.68
CA GLN A 665 26.23 35.11 11.29
C GLN A 665 27.33 35.77 10.42
N GLY A 666 27.89 36.88 10.87
CA GLY A 666 28.97 37.55 10.11
C GLY A 666 30.23 36.68 9.95
N THR A 667 30.56 35.84 10.95
CA THR A 667 31.67 34.87 10.84
C THR A 667 31.37 33.79 9.83
N TYR A 668 30.14 33.28 9.83
CA TYR A 668 29.65 32.29 8.86
C TYR A 668 29.69 32.85 7.43
N ASP A 669 29.19 34.08 7.23
CA ASP A 669 29.19 34.73 5.92
C ASP A 669 30.61 34.95 5.41
N ALA A 670 31.55 35.34 6.31
CA ALA A 670 32.98 35.49 6.00
C ALA A 670 33.62 34.13 5.63
N LEU A 671 33.25 33.04 6.31
CA LEU A 671 33.69 31.68 6.00
C LEU A 671 33.21 31.25 4.62
N VAL A 672 31.92 31.40 4.33
CA VAL A 672 31.33 31.10 3.02
C VAL A 672 32.01 31.90 1.92
N LYS A 673 32.25 33.20 2.15
CA LYS A 673 32.95 34.06 1.20
C LYS A 673 34.41 33.59 0.95
N ARG A 674 35.14 33.15 1.99
CA ARG A 674 36.48 32.56 1.81
C ARG A 674 36.45 31.26 1.01
N LEU A 675 35.49 30.37 1.28
CA LEU A 675 35.29 29.16 0.50
C LEU A 675 35.06 29.48 -0.99
N CYS A 676 34.14 30.43 -1.29
CA CYS A 676 33.82 30.82 -2.66
C CYS A 676 34.95 31.56 -3.38
N ASN A 677 35.89 32.14 -2.66
CA ASN A 677 37.09 32.77 -3.22
C ASN A 677 38.29 31.80 -3.31
N GLY A 678 38.11 30.56 -2.89
CA GLY A 678 39.13 29.50 -2.94
C GLY A 678 39.33 28.90 -4.34
N GLN A 679 40.34 28.06 -4.47
CA GLN A 679 40.64 27.38 -5.73
C GLN A 679 39.94 26.03 -5.90
N LEU A 680 39.42 25.46 -4.81
CA LEU A 680 38.83 24.11 -4.78
C LEU A 680 37.65 24.08 -3.80
N ILE A 681 36.52 23.56 -4.24
CA ILE A 681 35.37 23.24 -3.40
C ILE A 681 34.90 21.81 -3.70
N HIS A 682 34.73 21.03 -2.66
CA HIS A 682 33.99 19.76 -2.69
C HIS A 682 32.54 20.07 -2.30
N ALA A 683 31.59 19.64 -3.11
CA ALA A 683 30.16 19.81 -2.83
C ALA A 683 29.45 18.45 -2.82
N ASP A 684 28.58 18.28 -1.84
CA ASP A 684 27.71 17.10 -1.69
C ASP A 684 26.41 17.52 -0.98
N GLU A 685 25.34 16.74 -1.08
CA GLU A 685 24.12 16.98 -0.35
C GLU A 685 23.60 15.71 0.31
N THR A 686 23.08 15.87 1.50
CA THR A 686 22.46 14.78 2.25
C THR A 686 21.02 15.08 2.62
N LYS A 687 20.18 14.07 2.53
CA LYS A 687 18.78 14.16 2.94
C LYS A 687 18.68 14.11 4.45
N ILE A 688 17.92 15.03 5.03
CA ILE A 688 17.61 15.05 6.46
C ILE A 688 16.10 15.15 6.67
N SER A 689 15.63 14.71 7.83
CA SER A 689 14.25 14.91 8.26
C SER A 689 14.18 15.98 9.34
N VAL A 690 13.47 17.07 9.06
CA VAL A 690 13.23 18.16 10.00
C VAL A 690 11.74 18.22 10.30
N GLU A 691 11.34 17.94 11.55
CA GLU A 691 9.93 17.93 11.99
C GLU A 691 9.03 17.02 11.14
N GLY A 692 9.56 15.87 10.68
CA GLY A 692 8.82 14.93 9.84
C GLY A 692 8.70 15.33 8.37
N LYS A 693 9.34 16.46 7.96
CA LYS A 693 9.46 16.88 6.56
C LYS A 693 10.84 16.54 6.04
N ASP A 694 10.91 16.10 4.80
CA ASP A 694 12.17 15.89 4.11
C ASP A 694 12.80 17.24 3.77
N GLY A 695 14.07 17.40 4.10
CA GLY A 695 14.88 18.51 3.72
C GLY A 695 16.27 18.05 3.28
N PHE A 696 17.12 18.97 2.86
CA PHE A 696 18.47 18.68 2.40
C PHE A 696 19.47 19.61 3.05
N VAL A 697 20.63 19.08 3.39
CA VAL A 697 21.79 19.86 3.80
C VAL A 697 22.84 19.74 2.72
N TRP A 698 23.17 20.87 2.12
CA TRP A 698 24.27 21.00 1.18
C TRP A 698 25.54 21.25 1.97
N VAL A 699 26.60 20.55 1.63
CA VAL A 699 27.92 20.65 2.26
C VAL A 699 28.89 21.20 1.21
N PHE A 700 29.55 22.28 1.54
CA PHE A 700 30.62 22.85 0.73
C PHE A 700 31.89 22.87 1.55
N ALA A 701 32.95 22.22 1.10
CA ALA A 701 34.17 22.05 1.86
C ALA A 701 35.41 22.23 0.98
N ASN A 702 36.46 22.75 1.58
CA ASN A 702 37.83 22.64 1.10
C ASN A 702 38.67 21.88 2.13
N MET A 703 40.01 21.93 2.05
CA MET A 703 40.89 21.26 3.01
C MET A 703 40.94 21.91 4.40
N GLU A 704 40.41 23.11 4.57
CA GLU A 704 40.52 23.93 5.79
C GLU A 704 39.16 24.24 6.40
N GLU A 705 38.15 24.41 5.57
CA GLU A 705 36.82 24.94 5.97
C GLU A 705 35.68 24.14 5.41
N VAL A 706 34.56 24.12 6.14
CA VAL A 706 33.30 23.52 5.70
C VAL A 706 32.11 24.41 6.00
N ALA A 707 31.21 24.56 5.05
CA ALA A 707 29.94 25.25 5.22
C ALA A 707 28.75 24.28 4.97
N TYR A 708 27.73 24.37 5.82
CA TYR A 708 26.49 23.64 5.70
C TYR A 708 25.36 24.61 5.38
N VAL A 709 24.58 24.31 4.33
CA VAL A 709 23.45 25.13 3.91
C VAL A 709 22.20 24.25 3.87
N TYR A 710 21.19 24.61 4.66
CA TYR A 710 19.91 23.90 4.66
C TYR A 710 19.02 24.40 3.52
N SER A 711 18.33 23.45 2.86
CA SER A 711 17.29 23.73 1.86
C SER A 711 16.08 22.80 2.08
N GLU A 712 14.88 23.31 1.87
CA GLU A 712 13.66 22.48 1.91
C GLU A 712 13.56 21.51 0.72
N THR A 713 14.30 21.78 -0.35
CA THR A 713 14.26 20.99 -1.59
C THR A 713 15.66 20.66 -2.07
N ARG A 714 15.79 19.56 -2.85
CA ARG A 714 17.04 19.20 -3.54
C ARG A 714 17.20 20.01 -4.85
N HIS A 715 16.61 21.18 -4.96
CA HIS A 715 16.70 21.97 -6.18
C HIS A 715 18.07 22.65 -6.33
N GLY A 716 18.63 22.65 -7.55
CA GLY A 716 19.95 23.19 -7.85
C GLY A 716 20.15 24.69 -7.64
N SER A 717 19.08 25.42 -7.32
CA SER A 717 19.17 26.87 -7.02
C SER A 717 20.09 27.19 -5.83
N THR A 718 20.20 26.31 -4.84
CA THR A 718 21.05 26.51 -3.66
C THR A 718 22.54 26.54 -4.04
N PRO A 719 23.12 25.51 -4.66
CA PRO A 719 24.52 25.56 -5.09
C PRO A 719 24.76 26.60 -6.18
N GLN A 720 23.82 26.81 -7.12
CA GLN A 720 23.95 27.85 -8.15
C GLN A 720 24.02 29.26 -7.58
N THR A 721 23.22 29.57 -6.55
CA THR A 721 23.24 30.87 -5.88
C THR A 721 24.54 31.08 -5.09
N LEU A 722 24.95 30.03 -4.36
CA LEU A 722 26.14 30.13 -3.49
C LEU A 722 27.44 30.23 -4.32
N LEU A 723 27.52 29.44 -5.41
CA LEU A 723 28.73 29.36 -6.24
C LEU A 723 28.64 30.19 -7.51
N LYS A 724 27.75 31.19 -7.57
CA LYS A 724 27.54 32.05 -8.75
C LYS A 724 28.82 32.65 -9.30
N ASP A 725 29.67 33.15 -8.41
CA ASP A 725 30.90 33.84 -8.75
C ASP A 725 32.18 33.00 -8.48
N PHE A 726 32.00 31.69 -8.25
CA PHE A 726 33.09 30.77 -8.01
C PHE A 726 33.82 30.43 -9.30
N THR A 727 35.15 30.65 -9.31
CA THR A 727 36.02 30.42 -10.49
C THR A 727 37.00 29.27 -10.32
N GLY A 728 37.04 28.67 -9.12
CA GLY A 728 37.89 27.51 -8.83
C GLY A 728 37.33 26.20 -9.35
N VAL A 729 37.94 25.09 -8.99
CA VAL A 729 37.49 23.72 -9.37
C VAL A 729 36.40 23.21 -8.41
N LEU A 730 35.24 22.86 -8.93
CA LEU A 730 34.17 22.22 -8.16
C LEU A 730 34.28 20.71 -8.29
N VAL A 731 34.45 20.02 -7.19
CA VAL A 731 34.39 18.56 -7.09
C VAL A 731 33.01 18.12 -6.56
N SER A 732 32.24 17.41 -7.36
CA SER A 732 30.89 16.95 -6.99
C SER A 732 30.63 15.52 -7.45
N ASP A 733 29.53 14.94 -7.02
CA ASP A 733 28.99 13.72 -7.62
C ASP A 733 28.43 13.99 -9.04
N PHE A 734 27.71 13.02 -9.59
CA PHE A 734 27.08 13.10 -10.91
C PHE A 734 25.67 13.75 -10.89
N TYR A 735 25.30 14.43 -9.82
CA TYR A 735 24.02 15.08 -9.76
C TYR A 735 23.96 16.31 -10.67
N ALA A 736 23.00 16.31 -11.59
CA ALA A 736 22.86 17.33 -12.66
C ALA A 736 22.69 18.78 -12.13
N ALA A 737 22.34 18.97 -10.86
CA ALA A 737 22.25 20.31 -10.29
C ALA A 737 23.57 21.10 -10.27
N TYR A 738 24.71 20.41 -10.29
CA TYR A 738 26.04 21.01 -10.34
C TYR A 738 26.47 21.38 -11.74
N ASP A 739 25.92 20.72 -12.77
CA ASP A 739 26.37 20.89 -14.17
C ASP A 739 26.13 22.32 -14.71
N GLY A 740 25.14 23.04 -14.14
CA GLY A 740 24.80 24.40 -14.51
C GLY A 740 25.68 25.47 -13.84
N ILE A 741 26.71 25.13 -13.04
CA ILE A 741 27.58 26.08 -12.38
C ILE A 741 28.75 26.43 -13.32
N PRO A 742 28.98 27.71 -13.64
CA PRO A 742 29.95 28.13 -14.64
C PRO A 742 31.40 28.14 -14.10
N CYS A 743 31.91 26.97 -13.69
CA CYS A 743 33.29 26.81 -13.21
C CYS A 743 33.86 25.49 -13.72
N PRO A 744 35.20 25.28 -13.70
CA PRO A 744 35.79 23.99 -13.95
C PRO A 744 35.26 22.93 -12.99
N GLN A 745 34.83 21.80 -13.51
CA GLN A 745 34.23 20.72 -12.73
C GLN A 745 35.05 19.44 -12.79
N GLN A 746 35.17 18.79 -11.67
CA GLN A 746 35.70 17.45 -11.54
C GLN A 746 34.64 16.56 -10.88
N LYS A 747 34.28 15.46 -11.50
CA LYS A 747 33.42 14.48 -10.87
C LYS A 747 34.19 13.67 -9.84
N CYS A 748 33.57 13.40 -8.70
CA CYS A 748 34.18 12.75 -7.56
C CYS A 748 34.57 11.31 -7.90
N LEU A 749 35.86 11.01 -7.85
CA LEU A 749 36.39 9.67 -8.14
C LEU A 749 35.86 8.58 -7.20
N ILE A 750 35.55 8.92 -5.95
CA ILE A 750 34.99 7.97 -4.99
C ILE A 750 33.58 7.53 -5.42
N HIS A 751 32.75 8.45 -5.90
CA HIS A 751 31.43 8.11 -6.43
C HIS A 751 31.57 7.28 -7.71
N LEU A 752 32.44 7.67 -8.62
CA LEU A 752 32.72 6.91 -9.85
C LEU A 752 33.18 5.48 -9.57
N ILE A 753 34.11 5.29 -8.64
CA ILE A 753 34.61 3.95 -8.26
C ILE A 753 33.47 3.10 -7.67
N ARG A 754 32.60 3.67 -6.83
CA ARG A 754 31.43 2.97 -6.31
C ARG A 754 30.46 2.56 -7.39
N ASP A 755 30.12 3.49 -8.28
CA ASP A 755 29.19 3.23 -9.40
C ASP A 755 29.73 2.15 -10.32
N LEU A 756 31.02 2.20 -10.67
CA LEU A 756 31.69 1.17 -11.47
C LEU A 756 31.70 -0.20 -10.76
N ASN A 757 32.02 -0.23 -9.47
CA ASN A 757 31.98 -1.45 -8.66
C ASN A 757 30.55 -2.03 -8.61
N ASP A 758 29.55 -1.19 -8.35
CA ASP A 758 28.16 -1.61 -8.32
C ASP A 758 27.67 -2.12 -9.68
N ALA A 759 28.12 -1.50 -10.77
CA ALA A 759 27.83 -1.97 -12.13
C ALA A 759 28.40 -3.36 -12.39
N VAL A 760 29.67 -3.61 -12.03
CA VAL A 760 30.30 -4.94 -12.14
C VAL A 760 29.58 -5.98 -11.29
N LEU A 761 29.19 -5.63 -10.05
CA LEU A 761 28.45 -6.55 -9.17
C LEU A 761 27.05 -6.87 -9.69
N LYS A 762 26.40 -5.94 -10.36
CA LYS A 762 25.09 -6.16 -11.01
C LYS A 762 25.18 -6.98 -12.29
N CYS A 763 26.26 -6.82 -13.03
CA CYS A 763 26.50 -7.50 -14.30
C CYS A 763 27.81 -8.32 -14.28
N PRO A 764 27.91 -9.38 -13.42
CA PRO A 764 29.17 -10.08 -13.17
C PRO A 764 29.72 -10.89 -14.35
N TYR A 765 28.93 -11.08 -15.41
CA TYR A 765 29.32 -11.79 -16.63
C TYR A 765 29.67 -10.87 -17.80
N ASP A 766 29.59 -9.54 -17.62
CA ASP A 766 29.95 -8.56 -18.64
C ASP A 766 31.47 -8.34 -18.66
N GLU A 767 32.14 -8.98 -19.61
CA GLU A 767 33.58 -8.92 -19.75
C GLU A 767 34.07 -7.57 -20.33
N GLU A 768 33.22 -6.84 -21.04
CA GLU A 768 33.57 -5.51 -21.55
C GLU A 768 33.60 -4.50 -20.41
N LEU A 769 32.56 -4.53 -19.56
CA LEU A 769 32.50 -3.72 -18.35
C LEU A 769 33.69 -4.01 -17.41
N LYS A 770 34.02 -5.28 -17.18
CA LYS A 770 35.17 -5.66 -16.34
C LYS A 770 36.48 -5.11 -16.90
N ARG A 771 36.70 -5.19 -18.23
CA ARG A 771 37.89 -4.64 -18.87
C ARG A 771 37.97 -3.13 -18.71
N LEU A 772 36.84 -2.42 -18.91
CA LEU A 772 36.75 -0.97 -18.72
C LEU A 772 37.16 -0.58 -17.28
N VAL A 773 36.54 -1.24 -16.29
CA VAL A 773 36.81 -0.96 -14.87
C VAL A 773 38.26 -1.27 -14.48
N LYS A 774 38.81 -2.35 -15.02
CA LYS A 774 40.21 -2.69 -14.81
C LYS A 774 41.15 -1.63 -15.41
N SER A 775 40.93 -1.21 -16.65
CA SER A 775 41.72 -0.16 -17.31
C SER A 775 41.67 1.17 -16.51
N PHE A 776 40.49 1.52 -15.99
CA PHE A 776 40.35 2.67 -15.11
C PHE A 776 41.16 2.52 -13.80
N ALA A 777 41.11 1.35 -13.17
CA ALA A 777 41.88 1.07 -11.96
C ALA A 777 43.40 1.13 -12.21
N ASP A 778 43.85 0.56 -13.32
CA ASP A 778 45.26 0.56 -13.74
C ASP A 778 45.80 1.97 -14.05
N LEU A 779 44.92 2.90 -14.50
CA LEU A 779 45.24 4.31 -14.71
C LEU A 779 45.34 5.09 -13.37
N VAL A 780 44.38 4.90 -12.46
CA VAL A 780 44.26 5.71 -11.23
C VAL A 780 45.21 5.24 -10.11
N LYS A 781 45.47 3.93 -10.01
CA LYS A 781 46.31 3.35 -8.95
C LYS A 781 47.71 3.97 -8.90
N PRO A 782 48.47 4.10 -9.97
CA PRO A 782 49.80 4.72 -9.94
C PRO A 782 49.76 6.19 -9.49
N MET A 783 48.68 6.93 -9.83
CA MET A 783 48.51 8.31 -9.39
C MET A 783 48.39 8.37 -7.86
N VAL A 784 47.50 7.52 -7.27
CA VAL A 784 47.33 7.42 -5.82
C VAL A 784 48.63 7.03 -5.12
N GLU A 785 49.35 6.00 -5.62
CA GLU A 785 50.61 5.55 -5.06
C GLU A 785 51.69 6.63 -5.09
N THR A 786 51.73 7.46 -6.14
CA THR A 786 52.70 8.57 -6.24
C THR A 786 52.33 9.70 -5.28
N VAL A 787 51.02 10.02 -5.14
CA VAL A 787 50.58 11.02 -4.15
C VAL A 787 50.84 10.54 -2.73
N ASP A 788 50.57 9.27 -2.43
CA ASP A 788 50.90 8.68 -1.10
C ASP A 788 52.38 8.74 -0.76
N ARG A 789 53.23 8.53 -1.75
CA ARG A 789 54.68 8.47 -1.57
C ARG A 789 55.33 9.85 -1.46
N HIS A 790 54.87 10.83 -2.25
CA HIS A 790 55.56 12.10 -2.46
C HIS A 790 54.70 13.32 -2.12
N GLY A 791 53.41 13.14 -1.80
CA GLY A 791 52.47 14.23 -1.62
C GLY A 791 52.16 14.96 -2.91
N LEU A 792 51.48 16.10 -2.83
CA LEU A 792 51.08 16.91 -3.99
C LEU A 792 52.19 17.84 -4.50
N LYS A 793 53.43 17.34 -4.59
CA LYS A 793 54.56 18.07 -5.11
C LYS A 793 54.54 18.08 -6.64
N SER A 794 54.51 19.26 -7.24
CA SER A 794 54.34 19.48 -8.67
C SER A 794 55.36 18.75 -9.53
N HIS A 795 56.59 18.55 -9.05
CA HIS A 795 57.65 17.80 -9.75
C HIS A 795 57.23 16.33 -10.02
N PHE A 796 56.68 15.65 -9.01
CA PHE A 796 56.26 14.26 -9.14
C PHE A 796 54.90 14.10 -9.87
N LEU A 797 54.01 15.13 -9.76
CA LEU A 797 52.73 15.12 -10.48
C LEU A 797 52.90 15.31 -11.98
N LYS A 798 53.91 16.08 -12.42
CA LYS A 798 54.21 16.23 -13.85
C LYS A 798 54.64 14.96 -14.52
N SER A 799 55.24 14.01 -13.81
CA SER A 799 55.63 12.72 -14.36
C SER A 799 54.47 11.73 -14.54
N ILE A 800 53.30 12.05 -13.99
CA ILE A 800 52.07 11.23 -14.08
C ILE A 800 51.07 11.88 -15.06
N SER A 801 51.26 13.16 -15.44
CA SER A 801 50.44 13.79 -16.47
C SER A 801 50.67 13.03 -17.76
N CYS A 802 49.69 12.28 -18.21
CA CYS A 802 49.66 11.54 -19.44
C CYS A 802 49.94 12.45 -20.64
N PRO A 803 50.56 11.92 -21.71
CA PRO A 803 50.76 12.65 -22.92
C PRO A 803 49.47 13.12 -23.57
#